data_662de62aa78deedc3bd9e8a23192a0ab
#
_entry.id   662de62aa78deedc3bd9e8a23192a0ab
#
_cell.length_a   1.000
_cell.length_b   1.000
_cell.length_c   1.000
_cell.angle_alpha   90.00
_cell.angle_beta   90.00
_cell.angle_gamma   90.00
#
_symmetry.space_group_name_H-M   'P 1'
#
loop_
_entity.id
_entity.type
_entity.pdbx_description
1 polymer ?
#
loop_
_entity_poly.entity_id
_entity_poly.type
_entity_poly.pdbx_seq_one_letter_code
_entity_poly.pdbx_strand_id
1 'polypeptide(L)'
;MRTRRRLALRLIAALLTAAVLPAVSAAQTPAPAPQVPVTVGTAGGDVTILADRLEEVGPERLLVATGSVEITRGRARLIADRVEINRESGDATAQGRVVFYDGEDQLTGRRIDYNLKSGTGVVYDSEARVAPYYRIGGERMDRVGESVYQIKRGVFTTCDDDPPTWAFHFDSGNADLEDFVYGTGASFWVKNVPLIPFVPFFAAAIRRERQTGFLFPRFGFSDRKGFQAEIPFYWAISDSADATIAPIVYSKLGEGLSGEFRYVLSRDSHGSVSGFFLQETNVHDASRGQGSIRHDWTIEPGLTLKIDANGVTDDKMLNEFGNRLQQRSAQRVESNVFLTKSWESWNFVGNMFSYQDLTTPRAIELRRLPDLNLLGVRQPIPGLPGFLYEQESSYVNFVRDLGSSGQRLDFHPRISRPISAGGLFTVSPFVGGRLTVYDKTVTGARNVPGVNGPVEITDDDARVRRLLEGGVDIETNLSRVYSAGGTWGIDGMLHSIEPRVQYLWINGYGKTNLPVWTEGLDQIPNTSLVSFSLTNRIRARTAAQPDTEPVRWELLRFAAGGLYDVRAQEFGSAFGTLILQPSVNRVRLRGDLLHSVQGKGVELASSDISVKLDPLLPASVSVGYRYSDVSDINFISTGFTAELSRYFAVRNINNFDARSGRFVESRLAGDIRFQCWAITVEYVHREGREDEISFGLNLLGVGGPFRTSVGLGALEGSGER
;
A
#
# COMPACT_ATOMS: atom_id res chain seq x y z
N MET A 1 -2.08 -9.86 -53.18
CA MET A 1 -1.02 -10.82 -52.91
C MET A 1 -1.59 -12.00 -52.10
N ARG A 2 -2.23 -12.88 -52.83
CA ARG A 2 -2.82 -14.16 -52.35
C ARG A 2 -1.91 -15.25 -52.89
N THR A 3 -0.98 -15.82 -52.12
CA THR A 3 -0.31 -17.10 -52.44
C THR A 3 0.79 -17.42 -51.43
N ARG A 4 0.42 -17.73 -50.18
CA ARG A 4 1.33 -18.40 -49.21
C ARG A 4 0.57 -19.05 -48.02
N ARG A 5 -0.69 -19.47 -48.22
CA ARG A 5 -1.49 -20.16 -47.18
C ARG A 5 -2.02 -21.54 -47.61
N ARG A 6 -1.31 -22.24 -48.52
CA ARG A 6 -1.76 -23.59 -49.00
C ARG A 6 -0.67 -24.68 -48.93
N LEU A 7 0.39 -24.52 -48.13
CA LEU A 7 1.42 -25.55 -48.00
C LEU A 7 1.54 -26.19 -46.62
N ALA A 8 0.74 -25.77 -45.60
CA ALA A 8 0.82 -26.32 -44.26
C ALA A 8 -0.30 -27.32 -43.91
N LEU A 9 -1.21 -27.61 -44.82
CA LEU A 9 -2.34 -28.54 -44.62
C LEU A 9 -2.27 -29.87 -45.39
N ARG A 10 -1.13 -30.21 -46.00
CA ARG A 10 -0.94 -31.46 -46.78
C ARG A 10 0.10 -32.43 -46.23
N LEU A 11 0.60 -32.23 -45.03
CA LEU A 11 1.59 -33.12 -44.35
C LEU A 11 1.04 -33.88 -43.14
N ILE A 12 -0.24 -33.76 -42.82
CA ILE A 12 -0.91 -34.50 -41.70
C ILE A 12 -1.85 -35.61 -42.18
N ALA A 13 -2.02 -35.75 -43.50
CA ALA A 13 -2.95 -36.78 -44.06
C ALA A 13 -2.25 -38.02 -44.64
N ALA A 14 -0.94 -38.21 -44.44
CA ALA A 14 -0.15 -39.31 -45.07
C ALA A 14 0.51 -40.27 -44.07
N LEU A 15 0.10 -40.30 -42.80
CA LEU A 15 0.65 -41.21 -41.75
C LEU A 15 -0.41 -42.06 -41.01
N LEU A 16 -1.54 -42.31 -41.62
CA LEU A 16 -2.63 -43.15 -41.04
C LEU A 16 -3.06 -44.27 -42.02
N THR A 17 -2.11 -44.99 -42.64
CA THR A 17 -2.43 -46.28 -43.25
C THR A 17 -1.23 -47.22 -43.12
N ALA A 18 -1.50 -48.38 -42.54
CA ALA A 18 -0.72 -49.61 -42.47
C ALA A 18 0.14 -49.83 -41.21
N ALA A 19 -0.49 -50.47 -40.21
CA ALA A 19 0.09 -51.60 -39.48
C ALA A 19 -1.04 -52.42 -38.85
N VAL A 20 -1.56 -53.33 -39.61
CA VAL A 20 -2.29 -54.51 -39.06
C VAL A 20 -1.23 -55.43 -38.48
N LEU A 21 -1.05 -55.47 -37.19
CA LEU A 21 -0.32 -56.51 -36.45
C LEU A 21 -1.33 -57.39 -35.72
N PRO A 22 -1.09 -58.71 -35.63
CA PRO A 22 -2.04 -59.68 -35.12
C PRO A 22 -2.30 -59.47 -33.63
N ALA A 23 -3.53 -59.59 -33.22
CA ALA A 23 -3.97 -59.59 -31.83
C ALA A 23 -3.24 -60.70 -31.08
N VAL A 24 -2.24 -60.32 -30.28
CA VAL A 24 -1.78 -61.17 -29.19
C VAL A 24 -2.85 -61.08 -28.12
N SER A 25 -3.54 -62.21 -27.91
CA SER A 25 -4.49 -62.37 -26.80
C SER A 25 -3.75 -62.10 -25.50
N ALA A 26 -3.87 -60.87 -24.97
CA ALA A 26 -3.43 -60.59 -23.64
C ALA A 26 -4.34 -61.39 -22.70
N ALA A 27 -3.79 -62.33 -21.96
CA ALA A 27 -4.46 -63.00 -20.88
C ALA A 27 -5.04 -61.92 -19.97
N GLN A 28 -6.37 -61.89 -19.87
CA GLN A 28 -7.06 -61.02 -18.90
C GLN A 28 -6.57 -61.42 -17.51
N THR A 29 -5.81 -60.54 -16.87
CA THR A 29 -5.60 -60.61 -15.41
C THR A 29 -6.99 -60.68 -14.78
N PRO A 30 -7.29 -61.65 -13.90
CA PRO A 30 -8.60 -61.74 -13.29
C PRO A 30 -8.88 -60.42 -12.56
N ALA A 31 -10.06 -59.86 -12.80
CA ALA A 31 -10.49 -58.65 -12.08
C ALA A 31 -10.39 -58.95 -10.57
N PRO A 32 -9.85 -58.01 -9.78
CA PRO A 32 -9.75 -58.18 -8.33
C PRO A 32 -11.15 -58.51 -7.80
N ALA A 33 -11.25 -59.50 -6.92
CA ALA A 33 -12.50 -59.86 -6.28
C ALA A 33 -13.10 -58.63 -5.58
N PRO A 34 -14.42 -58.43 -5.61
CA PRO A 34 -15.03 -57.26 -4.96
C PRO A 34 -14.68 -57.27 -3.48
N GLN A 35 -13.91 -56.28 -3.04
CA GLN A 35 -13.56 -56.09 -1.63
C GLN A 35 -14.83 -55.69 -0.87
N VAL A 36 -15.21 -56.45 0.16
CA VAL A 36 -16.35 -56.11 1.02
C VAL A 36 -15.81 -55.35 2.24
N PRO A 37 -16.32 -54.15 2.52
CA PRO A 37 -15.90 -53.39 3.69
C PRO A 37 -16.29 -54.12 4.98
N VAL A 38 -15.34 -54.35 5.87
CA VAL A 38 -15.54 -54.95 7.18
C VAL A 38 -15.36 -53.90 8.27
N THR A 39 -16.39 -53.66 9.07
CA THR A 39 -16.29 -52.79 10.22
C THR A 39 -15.85 -53.60 11.43
N VAL A 40 -14.75 -53.15 12.06
CA VAL A 40 -14.15 -53.83 13.19
C VAL A 40 -14.04 -52.89 14.38
N GLY A 41 -14.52 -53.29 15.54
CA GLY A 41 -14.31 -52.61 16.80
C GLY A 41 -12.86 -52.73 17.24
N THR A 42 -12.22 -51.60 17.48
CA THR A 42 -10.85 -51.52 18.02
C THR A 42 -10.83 -50.76 19.34
N ALA A 43 -9.69 -50.82 20.05
CA ALA A 43 -9.51 -50.09 21.30
C ALA A 43 -9.66 -48.58 21.16
N GLY A 44 -9.50 -48.03 19.95
CA GLY A 44 -9.68 -46.63 19.63
C GLY A 44 -11.02 -46.27 18.99
N GLY A 45 -11.98 -47.23 18.90
CA GLY A 45 -13.29 -47.09 18.26
C GLY A 45 -13.39 -47.91 16.97
N ASP A 46 -14.55 -47.82 16.29
CA ASP A 46 -14.81 -48.58 15.09
C ASP A 46 -14.08 -48.05 13.88
N VAL A 47 -13.45 -48.95 13.12
CA VAL A 47 -12.77 -48.68 11.85
C VAL A 47 -13.35 -49.54 10.74
N THR A 48 -13.44 -49.00 9.52
CA THR A 48 -13.86 -49.77 8.34
C THR A 48 -12.59 -50.12 7.57
N ILE A 49 -12.42 -51.44 7.32
CA ILE A 49 -11.24 -52.02 6.64
C ILE A 49 -11.68 -52.60 5.30
N LEU A 50 -10.99 -52.20 4.25
CA LEU A 50 -11.01 -52.81 2.92
C LEU A 50 -9.65 -53.43 2.68
N ALA A 51 -9.59 -54.74 2.31
CA ALA A 51 -8.34 -55.43 2.00
C ALA A 51 -8.59 -56.63 1.09
N ASP A 52 -7.57 -57.09 0.38
CA ASP A 52 -7.69 -58.31 -0.43
C ASP A 52 -7.82 -59.54 0.47
N ARG A 53 -7.19 -59.49 1.64
CA ARG A 53 -7.25 -60.56 2.65
C ARG A 53 -7.22 -59.96 4.07
N LEU A 54 -8.17 -60.43 4.89
CA LEU A 54 -8.31 -60.06 6.30
C LEU A 54 -8.36 -61.30 7.15
N GLU A 55 -7.46 -61.45 8.12
CA GLU A 55 -7.35 -62.62 9.00
C GLU A 55 -7.20 -62.14 10.46
N GLU A 56 -7.82 -62.89 11.37
CA GLU A 56 -7.55 -62.80 12.82
C GLU A 56 -6.64 -63.94 13.22
N VAL A 57 -5.48 -63.64 13.80
CA VAL A 57 -4.40 -64.60 14.08
C VAL A 57 -4.08 -64.63 15.57
N GLY A 58 -4.06 -65.83 16.15
CA GLY A 58 -3.55 -66.08 17.50
C GLY A 58 -4.46 -65.65 18.66
N PRO A 59 -4.04 -65.95 19.90
CA PRO A 59 -4.82 -65.66 21.11
C PRO A 59 -4.89 -64.15 21.44
N GLU A 60 -3.94 -63.37 20.92
CA GLU A 60 -3.87 -61.90 21.14
C GLU A 60 -4.79 -61.10 20.24
N ARG A 61 -5.68 -61.76 19.49
CA ARG A 61 -6.64 -61.10 18.54
C ARG A 61 -5.96 -60.14 17.57
N LEU A 62 -4.82 -60.58 17.00
CA LEU A 62 -4.09 -59.82 16.00
C LEU A 62 -4.86 -59.88 14.67
N LEU A 63 -5.34 -58.73 14.23
CA LEU A 63 -6.00 -58.55 12.94
C LEU A 63 -4.94 -58.22 11.90
N VAL A 64 -4.81 -59.02 10.85
CA VAL A 64 -3.83 -58.83 9.76
C VAL A 64 -4.60 -58.62 8.46
N ALA A 65 -4.46 -57.42 7.89
CA ALA A 65 -4.96 -57.06 6.58
C ALA A 65 -3.80 -56.99 5.58
N THR A 66 -3.96 -57.58 4.40
CA THR A 66 -2.93 -57.61 3.35
C THR A 66 -3.54 -57.39 1.98
N GLY A 67 -2.74 -56.75 1.11
CA GLY A 67 -3.11 -56.40 -0.27
C GLY A 67 -4.06 -55.20 -0.34
N SER A 68 -3.68 -54.13 -0.96
CA SER A 68 -4.47 -52.91 -1.18
C SER A 68 -5.33 -52.50 0.03
N VAL A 69 -4.70 -52.44 1.21
CA VAL A 69 -5.39 -52.17 2.47
C VAL A 69 -5.80 -50.71 2.54
N GLU A 70 -7.09 -50.48 2.76
CA GLU A 70 -7.65 -49.17 3.06
C GLU A 70 -8.41 -49.21 4.38
N ILE A 71 -8.03 -48.32 5.33
CA ILE A 71 -8.69 -48.19 6.63
C ILE A 71 -9.25 -46.78 6.75
N THR A 72 -10.55 -46.67 7.03
CA THR A 72 -11.22 -45.38 7.20
C THR A 72 -11.81 -45.22 8.59
N ARG A 73 -11.68 -44.03 9.17
CA ARG A 73 -12.28 -43.64 10.45
C ARG A 73 -12.65 -42.16 10.41
N GLY A 74 -13.93 -41.84 10.30
CA GLY A 74 -14.36 -40.46 10.13
C GLY A 74 -13.79 -39.85 8.86
N ARG A 75 -13.02 -38.76 8.97
CA ARG A 75 -12.30 -38.10 7.84
C ARG A 75 -10.92 -38.70 7.59
N ALA A 76 -10.40 -39.50 8.51
CA ALA A 76 -9.08 -40.10 8.39
C ALA A 76 -9.10 -41.36 7.52
N ARG A 77 -8.08 -41.50 6.65
CA ARG A 77 -7.93 -42.60 5.70
C ARG A 77 -6.49 -43.05 5.64
N LEU A 78 -6.24 -44.35 5.89
CA LEU A 78 -4.92 -44.98 5.79
C LEU A 78 -4.92 -45.96 4.62
N ILE A 79 -3.91 -45.91 3.78
CA ILE A 79 -3.66 -46.84 2.68
C ILE A 79 -2.30 -47.50 2.93
N ALA A 80 -2.21 -48.84 2.79
CA ALA A 80 -0.95 -49.56 2.96
C ALA A 80 -0.97 -50.90 2.21
N ASP A 81 0.19 -51.54 2.06
CA ASP A 81 0.25 -52.90 1.50
C ASP A 81 -0.08 -53.97 2.55
N ARG A 82 0.21 -53.69 3.84
CA ARG A 82 -0.07 -54.56 4.98
C ARG A 82 -0.35 -53.75 6.23
N VAL A 83 -1.37 -54.12 6.98
CA VAL A 83 -1.68 -53.55 8.30
C VAL A 83 -1.94 -54.66 9.30
N GLU A 84 -1.31 -54.54 10.47
CA GLU A 84 -1.51 -55.40 11.63
C GLU A 84 -2.07 -54.56 12.77
N ILE A 85 -3.13 -55.02 13.42
CA ILE A 85 -3.78 -54.35 14.56
C ILE A 85 -3.96 -55.33 15.69
N ASN A 86 -3.33 -55.09 16.83
CA ASN A 86 -3.62 -55.77 18.06
C ASN A 86 -4.86 -55.16 18.71
N ARG A 87 -5.97 -55.89 18.76
CA ARG A 87 -7.26 -55.40 19.24
C ARG A 87 -7.31 -55.14 20.75
N GLU A 88 -6.41 -55.78 21.53
CA GLU A 88 -6.35 -55.63 22.98
C GLU A 88 -5.44 -54.50 23.40
N SER A 89 -4.20 -54.43 22.91
CA SER A 89 -3.26 -53.35 23.22
C SER A 89 -3.57 -52.07 22.51
N GLY A 90 -4.16 -52.15 21.31
CA GLY A 90 -4.40 -51.00 20.42
C GLY A 90 -3.19 -50.67 19.53
N ASP A 91 -2.13 -51.47 19.56
CA ASP A 91 -0.97 -51.25 18.69
C ASP A 91 -1.31 -51.65 17.26
N ALA A 92 -0.97 -50.78 16.32
CA ALA A 92 -1.16 -50.97 14.90
C ALA A 92 0.15 -50.67 14.15
N THR A 93 0.50 -51.53 13.20
CA THR A 93 1.65 -51.34 12.31
C THR A 93 1.17 -51.41 10.87
N ALA A 94 1.45 -50.33 10.10
CA ALA A 94 1.25 -50.27 8.67
C ALA A 94 2.59 -50.31 7.95
N GLN A 95 2.70 -51.10 6.88
CA GLN A 95 3.95 -51.33 6.13
C GLN A 95 3.68 -51.31 4.60
N GLY A 96 4.73 -50.99 3.87
CA GLY A 96 4.74 -50.89 2.42
C GLY A 96 4.57 -49.45 1.96
N ARG A 97 3.71 -49.20 1.00
CA ARG A 97 3.38 -47.83 0.53
C ARG A 97 2.34 -47.18 1.45
N VAL A 98 2.80 -46.72 2.62
CA VAL A 98 1.89 -46.17 3.61
C VAL A 98 1.55 -44.73 3.29
N VAL A 99 0.26 -44.44 3.14
CA VAL A 99 -0.27 -43.06 2.94
C VAL A 99 -1.41 -42.85 3.91
N PHE A 100 -1.31 -41.84 4.73
CA PHE A 100 -2.36 -41.45 5.68
C PHE A 100 -2.90 -40.07 5.30
N TYR A 101 -4.18 -39.90 5.24
CA TYR A 101 -4.89 -38.64 5.01
C TYR A 101 -5.69 -38.25 6.25
N ASP A 102 -5.67 -36.96 6.61
CA ASP A 102 -6.60 -36.35 7.57
C ASP A 102 -7.09 -35.01 7.00
N GLY A 103 -8.25 -35.09 6.30
CA GLY A 103 -8.75 -33.95 5.51
C GLY A 103 -7.87 -33.64 4.31
N GLU A 104 -7.26 -32.45 4.27
CA GLU A 104 -6.34 -32.01 3.21
C GLU A 104 -4.87 -32.39 3.49
N ASP A 105 -4.57 -32.83 4.74
CA ASP A 105 -3.22 -33.20 5.13
C ASP A 105 -2.90 -34.62 4.71
N GLN A 106 -1.68 -34.84 4.26
CA GLN A 106 -1.17 -36.14 3.82
C GLN A 106 0.13 -36.47 4.53
N LEU A 107 0.26 -37.68 5.05
CA LEU A 107 1.49 -38.22 5.62
C LEU A 107 1.84 -39.52 4.89
N THR A 108 3.05 -39.59 4.35
CA THR A 108 3.59 -40.79 3.72
C THR A 108 4.77 -41.33 4.52
N GLY A 109 4.99 -42.66 4.44
CA GLY A 109 6.10 -43.28 5.11
C GLY A 109 6.33 -44.69 4.64
N ARG A 110 7.49 -45.29 4.95
CA ARG A 110 7.75 -46.71 4.68
C ARG A 110 7.04 -47.62 5.69
N ARG A 111 6.93 -47.15 6.94
CA ARG A 111 6.30 -47.85 8.06
C ARG A 111 5.70 -46.82 9.02
N ILE A 112 4.51 -47.15 9.54
CA ILE A 112 3.86 -46.43 10.63
C ILE A 112 3.55 -47.41 11.74
N ASP A 113 4.10 -47.15 12.94
CA ASP A 113 3.75 -47.79 14.19
C ASP A 113 2.91 -46.83 15.01
N TYR A 114 1.66 -47.17 15.34
CA TYR A 114 0.71 -46.29 15.98
C TYR A 114 -0.10 -46.99 17.04
N ASN A 115 -0.31 -46.36 18.17
CA ASN A 115 -1.20 -46.88 19.20
C ASN A 115 -2.53 -46.16 19.22
N LEU A 116 -3.61 -46.92 18.93
CA LEU A 116 -4.98 -46.41 18.79
C LEU A 116 -5.58 -45.87 20.09
N LYS A 117 -5.05 -46.29 21.28
CA LYS A 117 -5.51 -45.84 22.59
C LYS A 117 -4.86 -44.53 23.02
N SER A 118 -3.52 -44.46 22.91
CA SER A 118 -2.76 -43.30 23.33
C SER A 118 -2.72 -42.18 22.28
N GLY A 119 -3.00 -42.50 21.02
CA GLY A 119 -2.88 -41.56 19.92
C GLY A 119 -1.43 -41.20 19.54
N THR A 120 -0.46 -41.94 20.07
CA THR A 120 0.98 -41.73 19.79
C THR A 120 1.47 -42.72 18.74
N GLY A 121 2.57 -42.40 18.06
CA GLY A 121 3.13 -43.28 17.03
C GLY A 121 4.43 -42.78 16.45
N VAL A 122 5.03 -43.65 15.61
CA VAL A 122 6.29 -43.37 14.92
C VAL A 122 6.14 -43.64 13.45
N VAL A 123 6.58 -42.69 12.62
CA VAL A 123 6.63 -42.83 11.16
C VAL A 123 8.08 -42.85 10.72
N TYR A 124 8.44 -43.84 9.92
CA TYR A 124 9.80 -44.01 9.39
C TYR A 124 9.86 -43.62 7.92
N ASP A 125 10.94 -42.92 7.52
CA ASP A 125 11.14 -42.33 6.20
C ASP A 125 9.90 -41.52 5.79
N SER A 126 9.58 -40.57 6.65
CA SER A 126 8.32 -39.80 6.60
C SER A 126 8.40 -38.56 5.72
N GLU A 127 7.31 -38.28 5.02
CA GLU A 127 7.01 -36.98 4.41
C GLU A 127 5.57 -36.58 4.69
N ALA A 128 5.39 -35.50 5.44
CA ALA A 128 4.08 -34.89 5.68
C ALA A 128 3.89 -33.68 4.75
N ARG A 129 2.71 -33.60 4.12
CA ARG A 129 2.23 -32.43 3.40
C ARG A 129 1.07 -31.84 4.19
N VAL A 130 1.28 -30.66 4.71
CA VAL A 130 0.32 -29.94 5.56
C VAL A 130 -0.20 -28.74 4.79
N ALA A 131 -1.53 -28.66 4.66
CA ALA A 131 -2.14 -27.57 3.93
C ALA A 131 -1.81 -26.19 4.57
N PRO A 132 -1.59 -25.14 3.77
CA PRO A 132 -1.79 -25.08 2.32
C PRO A 132 -0.56 -25.44 1.46
N TYR A 133 0.67 -25.53 2.02
CA TYR A 133 1.90 -25.70 1.22
C TYR A 133 3.13 -26.19 2.01
N TYR A 134 2.98 -26.66 3.24
CA TYR A 134 4.16 -27.10 4.01
C TYR A 134 4.50 -28.56 3.71
N ARG A 135 5.79 -28.85 3.53
CA ARG A 135 6.35 -30.20 3.43
C ARG A 135 7.37 -30.40 4.55
N ILE A 136 7.13 -31.39 5.38
CA ILE A 136 7.96 -31.72 6.53
C ILE A 136 8.30 -33.20 6.43
N GLY A 137 9.55 -33.55 6.32
CA GLY A 137 10.00 -34.93 6.24
C GLY A 137 11.07 -35.25 7.28
N GLY A 138 11.37 -36.53 7.45
CA GLY A 138 12.46 -37.00 8.31
C GLY A 138 12.62 -38.50 8.26
N GLU A 139 13.81 -38.98 8.65
CA GLU A 139 14.03 -40.42 8.76
C GLU A 139 13.14 -41.04 9.83
N ARG A 140 12.85 -40.27 10.89
CA ARG A 140 11.93 -40.66 11.94
C ARG A 140 11.13 -39.47 12.43
N MET A 141 9.82 -39.68 12.53
CA MET A 141 8.88 -38.70 13.06
C MET A 141 8.04 -39.36 14.15
N ASP A 142 8.22 -38.92 15.39
CA ASP A 142 7.51 -39.43 16.57
C ASP A 142 6.35 -38.48 16.90
N ARG A 143 5.10 -38.94 16.81
CA ARG A 143 3.94 -38.21 17.28
C ARG A 143 3.83 -38.31 18.79
N VAL A 144 4.08 -37.22 19.50
CA VAL A 144 4.12 -37.16 20.96
C VAL A 144 2.93 -36.40 21.57
N GLY A 145 2.11 -35.76 20.73
CA GLY A 145 0.88 -35.04 21.11
C GLY A 145 -0.13 -35.03 19.98
N GLU A 146 -1.22 -34.32 20.14
CA GLU A 146 -2.30 -34.26 19.14
C GLU A 146 -1.82 -33.62 17.84
N SER A 147 -1.08 -32.48 17.92
CA SER A 147 -0.49 -31.76 16.79
C SER A 147 1.03 -31.77 16.78
N VAL A 148 1.70 -32.36 17.83
CA VAL A 148 3.12 -32.22 18.07
C VAL A 148 3.91 -33.45 17.63
N TYR A 149 4.92 -33.21 16.81
CA TYR A 149 5.81 -34.23 16.26
C TYR A 149 7.27 -33.92 16.58
N GLN A 150 8.05 -34.93 17.02
CA GLN A 150 9.51 -34.87 17.13
C GLN A 150 10.12 -35.48 15.88
N ILE A 151 11.07 -34.80 15.26
CA ILE A 151 11.62 -35.18 13.97
C ILE A 151 13.13 -35.34 14.09
N LYS A 152 13.66 -36.46 13.56
CA LYS A 152 15.11 -36.73 13.46
C LYS A 152 15.53 -36.72 12.00
N ARG A 153 16.65 -36.05 11.70
CA ARG A 153 17.20 -35.83 10.36
C ARG A 153 16.11 -35.35 9.41
N GLY A 154 15.57 -34.18 9.77
CA GLY A 154 14.40 -33.63 9.14
C GLY A 154 14.71 -32.72 7.96
N VAL A 155 13.70 -32.53 7.13
CA VAL A 155 13.66 -31.58 6.02
C VAL A 155 12.39 -30.75 6.13
N PHE A 156 12.51 -29.46 5.97
CA PHE A 156 11.37 -28.54 5.92
C PHE A 156 11.45 -27.67 4.67
N THR A 157 10.35 -27.59 3.92
CA THR A 157 10.22 -26.73 2.72
C THR A 157 8.75 -26.36 2.47
N THR A 158 8.52 -25.37 1.64
CA THR A 158 7.19 -25.05 1.07
C THR A 158 7.15 -25.25 -0.44
N CYS A 159 8.19 -25.85 -1.02
CA CYS A 159 8.28 -26.12 -2.44
C CYS A 159 7.66 -27.48 -2.79
N ASP A 160 6.90 -27.52 -3.88
CA ASP A 160 6.27 -28.74 -4.40
C ASP A 160 7.22 -29.56 -5.29
N ASP A 161 8.27 -28.93 -5.82
CA ASP A 161 9.22 -29.60 -6.71
C ASP A 161 10.12 -30.60 -5.95
N ASP A 162 10.63 -31.62 -6.68
CA ASP A 162 11.57 -32.64 -6.17
C ASP A 162 12.79 -32.73 -7.08
N PRO A 163 14.01 -32.46 -6.56
CA PRO A 163 14.31 -31.92 -5.24
C PRO A 163 13.79 -30.49 -5.06
N PRO A 164 13.39 -30.11 -3.83
CA PRO A 164 12.82 -28.79 -3.57
C PRO A 164 13.79 -27.68 -3.94
N THR A 165 13.26 -26.57 -4.46
CA THR A 165 14.12 -25.43 -4.83
C THR A 165 14.85 -24.89 -3.62
N TRP A 166 14.22 -24.86 -2.43
CA TRP A 166 14.87 -24.57 -1.18
C TRP A 166 14.39 -25.50 -0.06
N ALA A 167 15.26 -25.83 0.86
CA ALA A 167 14.93 -26.62 2.05
C ALA A 167 15.85 -26.28 3.24
N PHE A 168 15.30 -26.38 4.43
CA PHE A 168 16.11 -26.54 5.65
C PHE A 168 16.25 -28.04 5.95
N HIS A 169 17.49 -28.50 6.05
CA HIS A 169 17.82 -29.80 6.63
C HIS A 169 18.26 -29.57 8.08
N PHE A 170 17.88 -30.46 9.00
CA PHE A 170 18.19 -30.32 10.42
C PHE A 170 18.35 -31.66 11.10
N ASP A 171 19.20 -31.72 12.15
CA ASP A 171 19.52 -32.97 12.87
C ASP A 171 18.36 -33.42 13.75
N SER A 172 17.74 -32.48 14.49
CA SER A 172 16.59 -32.72 15.32
C SER A 172 15.67 -31.49 15.37
N GLY A 173 14.38 -31.72 15.48
CA GLY A 173 13.41 -30.65 15.56
C GLY A 173 12.07 -31.12 16.07
N ASN A 174 11.18 -30.15 16.30
CA ASN A 174 9.78 -30.37 16.62
C ASN A 174 8.92 -29.60 15.60
N ALA A 175 7.82 -30.20 15.22
CA ALA A 175 6.75 -29.59 14.44
C ALA A 175 5.48 -29.62 15.27
N ASP A 176 4.98 -28.46 15.66
CA ASP A 176 3.61 -28.28 16.09
C ASP A 176 2.82 -27.77 14.90
N LEU A 177 1.96 -28.63 14.34
CA LEU A 177 1.18 -28.30 13.11
C LEU A 177 0.18 -27.16 13.34
N GLU A 178 -0.09 -26.80 14.60
CA GLU A 178 -0.93 -25.68 14.95
C GLU A 178 -0.15 -24.40 15.25
N ASP A 179 1.19 -24.45 15.30
CA ASP A 179 2.00 -23.31 15.70
C ASP A 179 3.24 -23.15 14.81
N PHE A 180 4.35 -23.80 15.07
CA PHE A 180 5.59 -23.66 14.30
C PHE A 180 6.43 -24.94 14.22
N VAL A 181 7.31 -24.97 13.22
CA VAL A 181 8.41 -25.95 13.12
C VAL A 181 9.68 -25.28 13.55
N TYR A 182 10.45 -25.94 14.39
CA TYR A 182 11.83 -25.54 14.68
C TYR A 182 12.78 -26.73 14.63
N GLY A 183 14.01 -26.45 14.25
CA GLY A 183 15.08 -27.46 14.17
C GLY A 183 16.41 -26.90 14.59
N THR A 184 17.26 -27.78 15.11
CA THR A 184 18.63 -27.49 15.53
C THR A 184 19.63 -28.26 14.67
N GLY A 185 20.88 -27.76 14.58
CA GLY A 185 21.88 -28.31 13.66
C GLY A 185 21.44 -28.20 12.21
N ALA A 186 20.90 -27.02 11.84
CA ALA A 186 20.28 -26.83 10.55
C ALA A 186 21.27 -26.39 9.47
N SER A 187 20.88 -26.59 8.21
CA SER A 187 21.55 -26.08 7.02
C SER A 187 20.51 -25.67 5.99
N PHE A 188 20.80 -24.61 5.25
CA PHE A 188 19.91 -24.13 4.20
C PHE A 188 20.42 -24.57 2.81
N TRP A 189 19.57 -25.24 2.08
CA TRP A 189 19.88 -25.83 0.78
C TRP A 189 19.08 -25.16 -0.33
N VAL A 190 19.73 -24.99 -1.47
CA VAL A 190 19.08 -24.60 -2.73
C VAL A 190 19.31 -25.74 -3.71
N LYS A 191 18.23 -26.43 -4.10
CA LYS A 191 18.31 -27.72 -4.78
C LYS A 191 19.17 -28.70 -3.94
N ASN A 192 20.21 -29.24 -4.51
CA ASN A 192 21.11 -30.19 -3.83
C ASN A 192 22.40 -29.54 -3.33
N VAL A 193 22.45 -28.19 -3.24
CA VAL A 193 23.65 -27.45 -2.83
C VAL A 193 23.42 -26.80 -1.47
N PRO A 194 24.21 -27.09 -0.45
CA PRO A 194 24.16 -26.42 0.85
C PRO A 194 24.69 -24.98 0.72
N LEU A 195 23.78 -24.02 0.54
CA LEU A 195 24.14 -22.60 0.41
C LEU A 195 24.63 -22.03 1.72
N ILE A 196 24.00 -22.43 2.85
CA ILE A 196 24.45 -22.12 4.21
C ILE A 196 24.65 -23.47 4.92
N PRO A 197 25.89 -23.91 5.07
CA PRO A 197 26.18 -25.27 5.58
C PRO A 197 25.83 -25.47 7.05
N PHE A 198 25.77 -24.39 7.83
CA PHE A 198 25.40 -24.48 9.23
C PHE A 198 24.61 -23.25 9.70
N VAL A 199 23.48 -23.52 10.33
CA VAL A 199 22.62 -22.56 11.05
C VAL A 199 22.32 -23.21 12.41
N PRO A 200 22.62 -22.56 13.55
CA PRO A 200 22.42 -23.18 14.87
C PRO A 200 20.99 -23.69 15.08
N PHE A 201 20.01 -22.91 14.63
CA PHE A 201 18.59 -23.27 14.65
C PHE A 201 17.85 -22.54 13.55
N PHE A 202 16.71 -23.09 13.12
CA PHE A 202 15.72 -22.37 12.35
C PHE A 202 14.35 -22.54 13.01
N ALA A 203 13.44 -21.61 12.74
CA ALA A 203 12.05 -21.72 13.09
C ALA A 203 11.19 -21.16 11.95
N ALA A 204 10.08 -21.83 11.64
CA ALA A 204 9.13 -21.42 10.62
C ALA A 204 7.71 -21.58 11.14
N ALA A 205 6.91 -20.53 11.02
CA ALA A 205 5.50 -20.55 11.40
C ALA A 205 4.68 -21.37 10.39
N ILE A 206 3.87 -22.30 10.86
CA ILE A 206 2.94 -23.11 10.05
C ILE A 206 1.54 -22.46 10.04
N ARG A 207 1.17 -21.77 11.10
CA ARG A 207 -0.13 -21.12 11.25
C ARG A 207 -0.31 -19.95 10.28
N ARG A 208 -1.54 -19.74 9.84
CA ARG A 208 -1.95 -18.56 9.04
C ARG A 208 -2.02 -17.26 9.86
N GLU A 209 -1.97 -17.32 11.17
CA GLU A 209 -2.00 -16.19 12.09
C GLU A 209 -0.63 -15.51 12.20
N ARG A 210 -0.63 -14.24 12.62
CA ARG A 210 0.62 -13.47 12.80
C ARG A 210 1.46 -14.11 13.92
N GLN A 211 2.70 -14.45 13.63
CA GLN A 211 3.61 -15.07 14.59
C GLN A 211 4.92 -14.31 14.69
N THR A 212 5.50 -14.35 15.91
CA THR A 212 6.81 -13.77 16.22
C THR A 212 7.92 -14.55 15.55
N GLY A 213 8.87 -13.85 14.90
CA GLY A 213 10.04 -14.48 14.28
C GLY A 213 10.88 -13.53 13.45
N PHE A 214 12.02 -14.01 13.00
CA PHE A 214 12.86 -13.28 12.06
C PHE A 214 12.23 -13.26 10.68
N LEU A 215 12.21 -12.10 10.07
CA LEU A 215 11.90 -11.95 8.65
C LEU A 215 13.18 -12.13 7.83
N PHE A 216 13.02 -12.33 6.52
CA PHE A 216 14.20 -12.48 5.67
C PHE A 216 15.06 -11.22 5.68
N PRO A 217 16.39 -11.39 5.83
CA PRO A 217 17.33 -10.30 5.77
C PRO A 217 17.29 -9.60 4.41
N ARG A 218 17.56 -8.31 4.43
CA ARG A 218 17.77 -7.50 3.23
C ARG A 218 19.24 -7.19 3.11
N PHE A 219 19.76 -7.35 1.91
CA PHE A 219 21.15 -7.04 1.60
C PHE A 219 21.22 -6.04 0.47
N GLY A 220 22.26 -5.23 0.48
CA GLY A 220 22.50 -4.30 -0.58
C GLY A 220 23.93 -3.80 -0.58
N PHE A 221 24.24 -3.01 -1.60
CA PHE A 221 25.50 -2.33 -1.75
C PHE A 221 25.29 -0.96 -2.34
N SER A 222 25.89 0.06 -1.79
CA SER A 222 25.92 1.38 -2.39
C SER A 222 27.30 2.03 -2.24
N ASP A 223 27.58 2.98 -3.13
CA ASP A 223 28.85 3.70 -3.10
C ASP A 223 29.07 4.46 -1.80
N ARG A 224 28.02 4.97 -1.20
CA ARG A 224 28.07 5.76 0.03
C ARG A 224 28.00 4.91 1.30
N LYS A 225 27.03 4.01 1.40
CA LYS A 225 26.76 3.20 2.59
C LYS A 225 27.68 1.95 2.67
N GLY A 226 28.28 1.55 1.53
CA GLY A 226 29.01 0.30 1.38
C GLY A 226 28.06 -0.90 1.35
N PHE A 227 28.53 -2.03 1.84
CA PHE A 227 27.67 -3.19 2.08
C PHE A 227 26.67 -2.86 3.17
N GLN A 228 25.41 -3.23 2.95
CA GLN A 228 24.32 -3.03 3.89
C GLN A 228 23.61 -4.35 4.16
N ALA A 229 23.30 -4.58 5.44
CA ALA A 229 22.50 -5.71 5.90
C ALA A 229 21.47 -5.21 6.90
N GLU A 230 20.24 -5.65 6.73
CA GLU A 230 19.11 -5.37 7.62
C GLU A 230 18.48 -6.72 7.99
N ILE A 231 18.34 -7.01 9.29
CA ILE A 231 17.82 -8.28 9.80
C ILE A 231 16.55 -7.99 10.61
N PRO A 232 15.36 -7.97 9.97
CA PRO A 232 14.14 -7.62 10.68
C PRO A 232 13.66 -8.78 11.57
N PHE A 233 13.24 -8.43 12.78
CA PHE A 233 12.55 -9.30 13.71
C PHE A 233 11.11 -8.78 13.89
N TYR A 234 10.15 -9.61 13.56
CA TYR A 234 8.73 -9.33 13.76
C TYR A 234 8.28 -9.90 15.10
N TRP A 235 7.63 -9.09 15.91
CA TRP A 235 7.09 -9.45 17.21
C TRP A 235 5.57 -9.29 17.22
N ALA A 236 4.85 -10.41 17.20
CA ALA A 236 3.40 -10.45 17.41
C ALA A 236 3.13 -10.33 18.91
N ILE A 237 2.94 -9.11 19.41
CA ILE A 237 2.77 -8.83 20.84
C ILE A 237 1.41 -9.31 21.32
N SER A 238 0.37 -9.06 20.50
CA SER A 238 -1.01 -9.49 20.75
C SER A 238 -1.80 -9.48 19.43
N ASP A 239 -3.07 -9.89 19.46
CA ASP A 239 -3.96 -9.81 18.29
C ASP A 239 -4.12 -8.40 17.76
N SER A 240 -3.96 -7.41 18.64
CA SER A 240 -4.17 -5.98 18.33
C SER A 240 -2.88 -5.17 18.30
N ALA A 241 -1.69 -5.77 18.51
CA ALA A 241 -0.44 -5.05 18.50
C ALA A 241 0.71 -5.91 17.97
N ASP A 242 1.56 -5.30 17.15
CA ASP A 242 2.79 -5.91 16.66
C ASP A 242 3.92 -4.90 16.56
N ALA A 243 5.15 -5.41 16.51
CA ALA A 243 6.33 -4.60 16.27
C ALA A 243 7.27 -5.28 15.26
N THR A 244 7.96 -4.48 14.48
CA THR A 244 9.10 -4.95 13.67
C THR A 244 10.33 -4.16 14.10
N ILE A 245 11.39 -4.85 14.48
CA ILE A 245 12.65 -4.24 14.91
C ILE A 245 13.74 -4.80 14.01
N ALA A 246 14.53 -3.94 13.37
CA ALA A 246 15.55 -4.37 12.44
C ALA A 246 16.89 -3.67 12.74
N PRO A 247 17.88 -4.36 13.29
CA PRO A 247 19.25 -3.91 13.28
C PRO A 247 19.76 -3.78 11.84
N ILE A 248 20.54 -2.73 11.61
CA ILE A 248 21.06 -2.35 10.30
C ILE A 248 22.56 -2.12 10.43
N VAL A 249 23.32 -2.61 9.47
CA VAL A 249 24.76 -2.38 9.37
C VAL A 249 25.07 -1.77 8.02
N TYR A 250 25.77 -0.64 8.03
CA TYR A 250 26.35 0.00 6.86
C TYR A 250 27.88 -0.03 6.98
N SER A 251 28.57 -0.82 6.16
CA SER A 251 30.02 -1.04 6.31
C SER A 251 30.86 0.24 6.22
N LYS A 252 30.36 1.29 5.55
CA LYS A 252 31.07 2.58 5.43
C LYS A 252 30.58 3.63 6.43
N LEU A 253 29.37 3.52 6.98
CA LEU A 253 28.80 4.54 7.87
C LEU A 253 28.82 4.11 9.35
N GLY A 254 28.32 2.92 9.66
CA GLY A 254 28.17 2.45 11.04
C GLY A 254 26.95 1.55 11.23
N GLU A 255 26.44 1.51 12.44
CA GLU A 255 25.38 0.62 12.85
C GLU A 255 24.11 1.40 13.22
N GLY A 256 22.96 0.81 12.94
CA GLY A 256 21.68 1.44 13.20
C GLY A 256 20.59 0.46 13.58
N LEU A 257 19.43 1.03 13.87
CA LEU A 257 18.22 0.31 14.24
C LEU A 257 17.03 0.98 13.58
N SER A 258 16.18 0.21 12.89
CA SER A 258 14.84 0.65 12.52
C SER A 258 13.80 -0.09 13.34
N GLY A 259 12.66 0.56 13.58
CA GLY A 259 11.55 -0.03 14.30
C GLY A 259 10.22 0.53 13.85
N GLU A 260 9.20 -0.33 13.83
CA GLU A 260 7.81 0.05 13.66
C GLU A 260 6.98 -0.72 14.68
N PHE A 261 6.17 0.00 15.44
CA PHE A 261 5.17 -0.55 16.35
C PHE A 261 3.79 -0.15 15.84
N ARG A 262 2.88 -1.11 15.68
CA ARG A 262 1.50 -0.89 15.22
C ARG A 262 0.53 -1.42 16.26
N TYR A 263 -0.57 -0.71 16.44
CA TYR A 263 -1.59 -1.09 17.42
C TYR A 263 -2.99 -0.71 16.95
N VAL A 264 -3.96 -1.49 17.41
CA VAL A 264 -5.40 -1.25 17.28
C VAL A 264 -5.99 -1.30 18.66
N LEU A 265 -6.40 -0.15 19.22
CA LEU A 265 -6.98 -0.07 20.56
C LEU A 265 -8.47 -0.43 20.54
N SER A 266 -9.16 -0.11 19.43
CA SER A 266 -10.55 -0.45 19.17
C SER A 266 -10.78 -0.48 17.66
N ARG A 267 -12.01 -0.82 17.21
CA ARG A 267 -12.39 -0.73 15.79
C ARG A 267 -12.14 0.66 15.21
N ASP A 268 -12.31 1.69 16.02
CA ASP A 268 -12.28 3.10 15.62
C ASP A 268 -11.00 3.82 16.10
N SER A 269 -10.03 3.10 16.66
CA SER A 269 -8.81 3.67 17.22
C SER A 269 -7.60 2.78 16.90
N HIS A 270 -6.70 3.27 16.06
CA HIS A 270 -5.49 2.55 15.65
C HIS A 270 -4.35 3.53 15.36
N GLY A 271 -3.14 3.01 15.39
CA GLY A 271 -1.97 3.84 15.13
C GLY A 271 -0.69 3.07 14.91
N SER A 272 0.37 3.83 14.62
CA SER A 272 1.73 3.31 14.49
C SER A 272 2.76 4.32 15.01
N VAL A 273 3.85 3.77 15.52
CA VAL A 273 5.05 4.52 15.87
C VAL A 273 6.20 3.90 15.09
N SER A 274 6.95 4.70 14.35
CA SER A 274 8.12 4.22 13.62
C SER A 274 9.33 5.11 13.86
N GLY A 275 10.51 4.49 13.78
CA GLY A 275 11.76 5.18 13.98
C GLY A 275 12.91 4.52 13.23
N PHE A 276 13.90 5.32 12.93
CA PHE A 276 15.19 4.89 12.41
C PHE A 276 16.27 5.67 13.16
N PHE A 277 17.27 4.97 13.62
CA PHE A 277 18.45 5.51 14.29
C PHE A 277 19.71 4.94 13.66
N LEU A 278 20.73 5.77 13.50
CA LEU A 278 22.04 5.39 12.98
C LEU A 278 23.12 6.10 13.79
N GLN A 279 24.11 5.32 14.27
CA GLN A 279 25.36 5.85 14.79
C GLN A 279 26.40 5.81 13.68
N GLU A 280 26.76 6.96 13.15
CA GLU A 280 27.82 7.08 12.15
C GLU A 280 29.18 7.10 12.84
N THR A 281 29.82 5.95 12.95
CA THR A 281 31.13 5.82 13.60
C THR A 281 32.32 6.03 12.66
N ASN A 282 32.11 5.82 11.36
CA ASN A 282 33.20 5.76 10.39
C ASN A 282 33.41 7.06 9.61
N VAL A 283 32.47 8.00 9.67
CA VAL A 283 32.52 9.24 8.85
C VAL A 283 32.50 10.51 9.71
N HIS A 284 31.50 10.65 10.59
CA HIS A 284 31.27 11.92 11.31
C HIS A 284 31.18 11.77 12.83
N ASP A 285 31.20 10.54 13.36
CA ASP A 285 30.92 10.23 14.77
C ASP A 285 29.64 10.94 15.28
N ALA A 286 28.56 10.79 14.55
CA ALA A 286 27.30 11.47 14.77
C ALA A 286 26.13 10.47 14.93
N SER A 287 25.23 10.81 15.84
CA SER A 287 23.94 10.08 15.98
C SER A 287 22.88 10.74 15.12
N ARG A 288 22.28 9.99 14.23
CA ARG A 288 21.26 10.47 13.29
C ARG A 288 19.99 9.65 13.37
N GLY A 289 18.85 10.27 13.16
CA GLY A 289 17.60 9.54 13.23
C GLY A 289 16.39 10.30 12.74
N GLN A 290 15.32 9.53 12.55
CA GLN A 290 13.98 10.05 12.27
C GLN A 290 12.95 9.26 13.07
N GLY A 291 11.84 9.92 13.41
CA GLY A 291 10.71 9.29 14.08
C GLY A 291 9.39 9.78 13.53
N SER A 292 8.38 8.93 13.57
CA SER A 292 7.02 9.29 13.23
C SER A 292 6.01 8.59 14.13
N ILE A 293 4.93 9.32 14.47
CA ILE A 293 3.79 8.82 15.24
C ILE A 293 2.55 9.12 14.43
N ARG A 294 1.76 8.10 14.15
CA ARG A 294 0.44 8.22 13.51
C ARG A 294 -0.62 7.59 14.37
N HIS A 295 -1.72 8.30 14.55
CA HIS A 295 -2.87 7.78 15.27
C HIS A 295 -4.16 8.34 14.68
N ASP A 296 -5.10 7.45 14.38
CA ASP A 296 -6.44 7.77 13.93
C ASP A 296 -7.44 7.24 14.95
N TRP A 297 -8.30 8.14 15.46
CA TRP A 297 -9.33 7.79 16.42
C TRP A 297 -10.64 8.51 16.11
N THR A 298 -11.68 7.75 15.84
CA THR A 298 -13.06 8.24 15.83
C THR A 298 -13.63 8.07 17.22
N ILE A 299 -13.65 9.17 18.00
CA ILE A 299 -14.07 9.18 19.40
C ILE A 299 -15.58 8.91 19.49
N GLU A 300 -16.34 9.58 18.62
CA GLU A 300 -17.77 9.40 18.41
C GLU A 300 -18.15 9.84 17.00
N PRO A 301 -19.34 9.52 16.49
CA PRO A 301 -19.77 10.00 15.17
C PRO A 301 -19.61 11.52 15.03
N GLY A 302 -18.84 11.94 14.04
CA GLY A 302 -18.51 13.34 13.79
C GLY A 302 -17.41 13.95 14.68
N LEU A 303 -16.80 13.20 15.63
CA LEU A 303 -15.64 13.66 16.40
C LEU A 303 -14.45 12.73 16.17
N THR A 304 -13.41 13.25 15.53
CA THR A 304 -12.19 12.49 15.19
C THR A 304 -10.94 13.18 15.71
N LEU A 305 -10.00 12.39 16.20
CA LEU A 305 -8.64 12.81 16.53
C LEU A 305 -7.68 12.13 15.56
N LYS A 306 -6.79 12.92 14.95
CA LYS A 306 -5.71 12.42 14.09
C LYS A 306 -4.38 13.02 14.52
N ILE A 307 -3.39 12.18 14.70
CA ILE A 307 -2.02 12.56 15.00
C ILE A 307 -1.14 12.11 13.84
N ASP A 308 -0.36 13.02 13.30
CA ASP A 308 0.74 12.76 12.35
C ASP A 308 1.93 13.61 12.77
N ALA A 309 2.71 13.08 13.72
CA ALA A 309 3.87 13.75 14.28
C ALA A 309 5.15 13.14 13.72
N ASN A 310 6.01 13.98 13.18
CA ASN A 310 7.24 13.57 12.50
C ASN A 310 8.40 14.44 12.98
N GLY A 311 9.59 13.85 13.08
CA GLY A 311 10.80 14.57 13.46
C GLY A 311 12.05 13.92 12.89
N VAL A 312 13.07 14.76 12.67
CA VAL A 312 14.39 14.33 12.22
C VAL A 312 15.48 15.00 13.06
N THR A 313 16.63 14.37 13.18
CA THR A 313 17.73 14.90 13.98
C THR A 313 18.49 16.02 13.29
N ASP A 314 18.50 16.04 11.95
CA ASP A 314 19.24 17.01 11.15
C ASP A 314 18.56 17.24 9.77
N ASP A 315 18.92 18.33 9.14
CA ASP A 315 18.36 18.81 7.87
C ASP A 315 18.68 17.92 6.66
N LYS A 316 19.72 17.09 6.75
CA LYS A 316 20.13 16.16 5.67
C LYS A 316 19.56 14.75 5.82
N MET A 317 18.93 14.45 6.96
CA MET A 317 18.47 13.10 7.29
C MET A 317 17.58 12.50 6.20
N LEU A 318 16.52 13.20 5.79
CA LEU A 318 15.61 12.72 4.75
C LEU A 318 16.26 12.68 3.37
N ASN A 319 17.12 13.65 3.08
CA ASN A 319 17.81 13.74 1.81
C ASN A 319 18.78 12.58 1.60
N GLU A 320 19.38 12.08 2.66
CA GLU A 320 20.42 11.04 2.62
C GLU A 320 19.88 9.63 2.84
N PHE A 321 18.87 9.47 3.70
CA PHE A 321 18.33 8.16 4.09
C PHE A 321 16.89 7.93 3.64
N GLY A 322 16.23 8.96 3.09
CA GLY A 322 14.87 8.81 2.56
C GLY A 322 14.80 7.78 1.41
N ASN A 323 13.86 6.86 1.51
CA ASN A 323 13.68 5.80 0.52
C ASN A 323 12.99 6.28 -0.76
N ARG A 324 12.25 7.40 -0.71
CA ARG A 324 11.50 7.95 -1.84
C ARG A 324 12.02 9.33 -2.22
N LEU A 325 11.92 9.66 -3.51
CA LEU A 325 12.29 10.99 -3.99
C LEU A 325 11.55 12.11 -3.25
N GLN A 326 10.25 11.94 -2.97
CA GLN A 326 9.46 12.90 -2.21
C GLN A 326 10.01 13.16 -0.80
N GLN A 327 10.47 12.11 -0.10
CA GLN A 327 11.10 12.26 1.22
C GLN A 327 12.43 13.01 1.10
N ARG A 328 13.26 12.63 0.11
CA ARG A 328 14.57 13.24 -0.10
C ARG A 328 14.52 14.68 -0.58
N SER A 329 13.48 15.05 -1.29
CA SER A 329 13.24 16.43 -1.76
C SER A 329 12.35 17.24 -0.81
N ALA A 330 11.97 16.69 0.35
CA ALA A 330 11.18 17.40 1.33
C ALA A 330 11.96 18.64 1.83
N GLN A 331 11.34 19.79 1.75
CA GLN A 331 11.89 21.05 2.26
C GLN A 331 11.61 21.24 3.75
N ARG A 332 10.64 20.49 4.28
CA ARG A 332 10.24 20.53 5.69
C ARG A 332 9.63 19.22 6.14
N VAL A 333 9.70 18.95 7.44
CA VAL A 333 9.04 17.84 8.13
C VAL A 333 7.91 18.42 8.96
N GLU A 334 6.68 18.06 8.63
CA GLU A 334 5.47 18.59 9.29
C GLU A 334 4.95 17.66 10.36
N SER A 335 4.41 18.25 11.42
CA SER A 335 3.71 17.56 12.51
C SER A 335 2.36 18.22 12.75
N ASN A 336 1.31 17.42 12.82
CA ASN A 336 -0.05 17.84 13.01
C ASN A 336 -0.77 16.99 14.06
N VAL A 337 -1.58 17.64 14.89
CA VAL A 337 -2.56 16.99 15.76
C VAL A 337 -3.92 17.62 15.53
N PHE A 338 -4.80 16.91 14.83
CA PHE A 338 -6.13 17.40 14.46
C PHE A 338 -7.20 16.83 15.37
N LEU A 339 -8.02 17.69 15.96
CA LEU A 339 -9.31 17.34 16.55
C LEU A 339 -10.41 17.96 15.67
N THR A 340 -11.21 17.13 15.03
CA THR A 340 -12.28 17.60 14.15
C THR A 340 -13.64 17.20 14.71
N LYS A 341 -14.56 18.17 14.84
CA LYS A 341 -15.96 17.93 15.20
C LYS A 341 -16.85 18.45 14.09
N SER A 342 -17.67 17.56 13.52
CA SER A 342 -18.68 17.90 12.53
C SER A 342 -20.07 17.75 13.11
N TRP A 343 -20.89 18.79 12.89
CA TRP A 343 -22.33 18.81 13.11
C TRP A 343 -23.04 18.91 11.76
N GLU A 344 -24.35 19.00 11.76
CA GLU A 344 -25.13 19.07 10.53
C GLU A 344 -24.68 20.20 9.57
N SER A 345 -24.46 21.41 10.09
CA SER A 345 -24.08 22.59 9.29
C SER A 345 -22.78 23.26 9.73
N TRP A 346 -22.08 22.68 10.68
CA TRP A 346 -20.86 23.25 11.25
C TRP A 346 -19.74 22.24 11.31
N ASN A 347 -18.53 22.72 11.11
CA ASN A 347 -17.30 21.95 11.29
C ASN A 347 -16.32 22.75 12.14
N PHE A 348 -15.84 22.13 13.20
CA PHE A 348 -14.74 22.66 14.02
C PHE A 348 -13.49 21.83 13.81
N VAL A 349 -12.36 22.51 13.60
CA VAL A 349 -11.03 21.89 13.51
C VAL A 349 -10.11 22.60 14.47
N GLY A 350 -9.65 21.88 15.49
CA GLY A 350 -8.51 22.28 16.32
C GLY A 350 -7.26 21.58 15.82
N ASN A 351 -6.21 22.33 15.50
CA ASN A 351 -4.95 21.79 15.02
C ASN A 351 -3.79 22.32 15.85
N MET A 352 -2.84 21.46 16.18
CA MET A 352 -1.50 21.84 16.61
C MET A 352 -0.53 21.53 15.48
N PHE A 353 0.00 22.57 14.85
CA PHE A 353 0.88 22.46 13.70
C PHE A 353 2.28 22.96 14.03
N SER A 354 3.27 22.12 13.72
CA SER A 354 4.68 22.50 13.74
C SER A 354 5.42 21.89 12.56
N TYR A 355 6.54 22.46 12.20
CA TYR A 355 7.42 21.86 11.20
C TYR A 355 8.89 22.19 11.49
N GLN A 356 9.77 21.32 10.97
CA GLN A 356 11.20 21.56 10.89
C GLN A 356 11.54 21.92 9.44
N ASP A 357 12.17 23.06 9.22
CA ASP A 357 12.68 23.46 7.90
C ASP A 357 14.03 22.77 7.64
N LEU A 358 14.14 22.08 6.50
CA LEU A 358 15.32 21.33 6.10
C LEU A 358 16.19 22.11 5.08
N THR A 359 15.81 23.34 4.74
CA THR A 359 16.47 24.10 3.67
C THR A 359 17.56 25.05 4.20
N THR A 360 17.42 25.49 5.45
CA THR A 360 18.34 26.44 6.06
C THR A 360 18.64 26.10 7.52
N PRO A 361 19.88 26.27 7.99
CA PRO A 361 20.26 26.02 9.39
C PRO A 361 19.62 26.96 10.41
N ARG A 362 19.10 28.11 9.97
CA ARG A 362 18.39 29.11 10.78
C ARG A 362 17.09 29.48 10.14
N ALA A 363 16.14 28.54 10.17
CA ALA A 363 14.84 28.71 9.58
C ALA A 363 13.93 29.61 10.45
N ILE A 364 13.07 30.38 9.77
CA ILE A 364 11.93 31.04 10.42
C ILE A 364 10.76 30.04 10.43
N GLU A 365 10.74 29.14 11.39
CA GLU A 365 9.67 28.16 11.54
C GLU A 365 8.45 28.82 12.18
N LEU A 366 7.32 28.80 11.50
CA LEU A 366 6.05 29.31 11.99
C LEU A 366 5.19 28.15 12.51
N ARG A 367 5.12 28.02 13.82
CA ARG A 367 4.25 27.02 14.49
C ARG A 367 2.88 27.66 14.79
N ARG A 368 1.83 26.88 14.75
CA ARG A 368 0.45 27.27 15.08
C ARG A 368 -0.03 26.42 16.23
N LEU A 369 -0.04 26.96 17.44
CA LEU A 369 -0.19 26.24 18.69
C LEU A 369 -1.11 26.99 19.69
N PRO A 370 -2.46 26.85 19.61
CA PRO A 370 -3.25 26.13 18.64
C PRO A 370 -3.67 26.92 17.40
N ASP A 371 -4.23 26.23 16.41
CA ASP A 371 -4.95 26.74 15.26
C ASP A 371 -6.39 26.21 15.33
N LEU A 372 -7.35 27.05 15.72
CA LEU A 372 -8.74 26.71 15.91
C LEU A 372 -9.58 27.30 14.78
N ASN A 373 -10.31 26.50 14.07
CA ASN A 373 -11.15 26.92 12.94
C ASN A 373 -12.58 26.46 13.14
N LEU A 374 -13.53 27.37 12.96
CA LEU A 374 -14.97 27.10 12.94
C LEU A 374 -15.55 27.50 11.60
N LEU A 375 -16.05 26.51 10.87
CA LEU A 375 -16.71 26.68 9.57
C LEU A 375 -18.18 26.37 9.68
N GLY A 376 -19.04 27.34 9.36
CA GLY A 376 -20.47 27.16 9.15
C GLY A 376 -20.73 27.13 7.63
N VAL A 377 -21.22 26.00 7.11
CA VAL A 377 -21.60 25.92 5.70
C VAL A 377 -22.87 26.71 5.44
N ARG A 378 -23.18 27.01 4.18
CA ARG A 378 -24.40 27.74 3.79
C ARG A 378 -25.65 27.10 4.37
N GLN A 379 -26.30 27.77 5.29
CA GLN A 379 -27.48 27.30 6.01
C GLN A 379 -28.62 28.35 5.95
N PRO A 380 -29.88 27.91 5.85
CA PRO A 380 -31.00 28.83 5.85
C PRO A 380 -31.07 29.68 7.12
N ILE A 381 -31.37 30.97 6.97
CA ILE A 381 -31.58 31.86 8.10
C ILE A 381 -33.03 31.70 8.60
N PRO A 382 -33.27 31.30 9.87
CA PRO A 382 -34.61 31.21 10.42
C PRO A 382 -35.37 32.56 10.30
N GLY A 383 -36.58 32.53 9.76
CA GLY A 383 -37.42 33.74 9.58
C GLY A 383 -37.08 34.60 8.36
N LEU A 384 -36.04 34.26 7.57
CA LEU A 384 -35.67 34.97 6.33
C LEU A 384 -35.60 33.99 5.17
N PRO A 385 -36.73 33.63 4.55
CA PRO A 385 -36.75 32.63 3.50
C PRO A 385 -35.90 33.03 2.26
N GLY A 386 -35.11 32.09 1.78
CA GLY A 386 -34.22 32.28 0.62
C GLY A 386 -32.87 32.92 0.95
N PHE A 387 -32.63 33.38 2.18
CA PHE A 387 -31.30 33.84 2.62
C PHE A 387 -30.51 32.70 3.28
N LEU A 388 -29.24 32.63 2.94
CA LEU A 388 -28.31 31.67 3.43
C LEU A 388 -27.18 32.38 4.18
N TYR A 389 -26.81 31.83 5.30
CA TYR A 389 -25.68 32.27 6.15
C TYR A 389 -24.52 31.31 6.03
N GLU A 390 -23.30 31.81 5.94
CA GLU A 390 -22.06 31.07 6.06
C GLU A 390 -21.09 31.81 6.97
N GLN A 391 -20.22 31.07 7.62
CA GLN A 391 -19.28 31.60 8.61
C GLN A 391 -17.94 30.90 8.52
N GLU A 392 -16.88 31.71 8.45
CA GLU A 392 -15.52 31.25 8.71
C GLU A 392 -14.96 32.01 9.91
N SER A 393 -14.45 31.32 10.89
CA SER A 393 -13.81 31.96 12.04
C SER A 393 -12.58 31.16 12.42
N SER A 394 -11.54 31.86 12.79
CA SER A 394 -10.32 31.22 13.27
C SER A 394 -9.70 31.97 14.42
N TYR A 395 -9.11 31.20 15.35
CA TYR A 395 -8.18 31.70 16.35
C TYR A 395 -6.87 30.94 16.20
N VAL A 396 -5.77 31.68 16.03
CA VAL A 396 -4.45 31.07 15.85
C VAL A 396 -3.43 31.74 16.76
N ASN A 397 -2.72 30.95 17.54
CA ASN A 397 -1.52 31.39 18.25
C ASN A 397 -0.29 30.99 17.45
N PHE A 398 0.40 31.99 16.93
CA PHE A 398 1.63 31.86 16.12
C PHE A 398 2.85 31.92 17.00
N VAL A 399 3.70 30.91 16.91
CA VAL A 399 4.95 30.81 17.69
C VAL A 399 6.12 30.70 16.72
N ARG A 400 7.12 31.56 16.91
CA ARG A 400 8.40 31.55 16.16
C ARG A 400 9.56 31.68 17.15
N ASP A 401 10.67 31.02 16.83
CA ASP A 401 11.94 31.23 17.55
C ASP A 401 12.65 32.50 17.07
N LEU A 402 12.41 32.86 15.81
CA LEU A 402 12.92 34.11 15.18
C LEU A 402 11.75 34.82 14.49
N GLY A 403 11.50 36.07 14.84
CA GLY A 403 10.45 36.92 14.25
C GLY A 403 9.26 37.13 15.17
N SER A 404 8.18 37.65 14.59
CA SER A 404 6.96 37.98 15.33
C SER A 404 6.19 36.74 15.72
N SER A 405 5.97 36.52 17.02
CA SER A 405 4.99 35.60 17.58
C SER A 405 3.77 36.41 18.04
N GLY A 406 2.58 35.82 18.04
CA GLY A 406 1.38 36.50 18.51
C GLY A 406 0.11 35.75 18.17
N GLN A 407 -1.01 36.37 18.47
CA GLN A 407 -2.33 35.77 18.32
C GLN A 407 -3.16 36.52 17.30
N ARG A 408 -3.95 35.77 16.53
CA ARG A 408 -4.91 36.31 15.58
C ARG A 408 -6.28 35.67 15.78
N LEU A 409 -7.28 36.53 15.92
CA LEU A 409 -8.69 36.16 15.88
C LEU A 409 -9.29 36.70 14.59
N ASP A 410 -9.91 35.84 13.80
CA ASP A 410 -10.58 36.22 12.55
C ASP A 410 -12.04 35.77 12.57
N PHE A 411 -12.94 36.67 12.16
CA PHE A 411 -14.36 36.46 12.12
C PHE A 411 -14.90 36.93 10.78
N HIS A 412 -15.45 36.01 9.96
CA HIS A 412 -15.86 36.26 8.58
C HIS A 412 -17.26 35.69 8.29
N PRO A 413 -18.34 36.39 8.67
CA PRO A 413 -19.70 36.04 8.29
C PRO A 413 -20.03 36.52 6.89
N ARG A 414 -20.87 35.74 6.16
CA ARG A 414 -21.42 36.11 4.86
C ARG A 414 -22.88 35.69 4.76
N ILE A 415 -23.69 36.54 4.11
CA ILE A 415 -25.08 36.27 3.79
C ILE A 415 -25.21 36.29 2.27
N SER A 416 -25.89 35.30 1.71
CA SER A 416 -26.17 35.20 0.28
C SER A 416 -27.65 34.87 0.04
N ARG A 417 -28.13 35.19 -1.16
CA ARG A 417 -29.50 34.90 -1.60
C ARG A 417 -29.50 34.33 -3.00
N PRO A 418 -29.51 33.02 -3.19
CA PRO A 418 -29.67 32.41 -4.51
C PRO A 418 -31.05 32.71 -5.09
N ILE A 419 -31.10 33.24 -6.29
CA ILE A 419 -32.31 33.62 -7.03
C ILE A 419 -32.26 32.87 -8.36
N SER A 420 -33.32 32.11 -8.67
CA SER A 420 -33.45 31.50 -9.98
C SER A 420 -33.96 32.54 -10.98
N ALA A 421 -33.18 32.83 -12.00
CA ALA A 421 -33.51 33.77 -13.07
C ALA A 421 -33.97 33.00 -14.31
N GLY A 422 -35.27 33.01 -14.59
CA GLY A 422 -35.87 32.35 -15.74
C GLY A 422 -35.73 30.84 -15.80
N GLY A 423 -35.40 30.19 -14.68
CA GLY A 423 -35.15 28.73 -14.62
C GLY A 423 -33.85 28.30 -15.30
N LEU A 424 -33.09 29.24 -15.88
CA LEU A 424 -31.84 28.95 -16.58
C LEU A 424 -30.59 29.30 -15.75
N PHE A 425 -30.63 30.43 -15.02
CA PHE A 425 -29.49 30.93 -14.25
C PHE A 425 -29.81 30.96 -12.77
N THR A 426 -28.82 30.71 -11.96
CA THR A 426 -28.80 31.03 -10.53
C THR A 426 -27.96 32.29 -10.34
N VAL A 427 -28.57 33.34 -9.82
CA VAL A 427 -27.92 34.60 -9.47
C VAL A 427 -27.84 34.67 -7.95
N SER A 428 -26.67 34.68 -7.37
CA SER A 428 -26.45 34.65 -5.93
C SER A 428 -25.70 35.90 -5.46
N PRO A 429 -26.41 37.04 -5.24
CA PRO A 429 -25.78 38.18 -4.57
C PRO A 429 -25.37 37.79 -3.13
N PHE A 430 -24.27 38.35 -2.67
CA PHE A 430 -23.79 38.16 -1.30
C PHE A 430 -23.22 39.44 -0.73
N VAL A 431 -23.26 39.54 0.59
CA VAL A 431 -22.58 40.57 1.38
C VAL A 431 -21.95 39.88 2.61
N GLY A 432 -20.77 40.32 2.97
CA GLY A 432 -20.05 39.80 4.11
C GLY A 432 -19.17 40.85 4.76
N GLY A 433 -18.64 40.54 5.89
CA GLY A 433 -17.67 41.36 6.59
C GLY A 433 -16.61 40.50 7.23
N ARG A 434 -15.40 41.04 7.35
CA ARG A 434 -14.32 40.35 8.03
C ARG A 434 -13.73 41.26 9.11
N LEU A 435 -13.69 40.76 10.32
CA LEU A 435 -13.06 41.40 11.47
C LEU A 435 -11.88 40.55 11.91
N THR A 436 -10.68 41.11 11.79
CA THR A 436 -9.46 40.43 12.22
C THR A 436 -8.78 41.23 13.33
N VAL A 437 -8.52 40.61 14.45
CA VAL A 437 -7.83 41.18 15.60
C VAL A 437 -6.45 40.54 15.72
N TYR A 438 -5.43 41.34 15.78
CA TYR A 438 -4.04 40.97 16.05
C TYR A 438 -3.64 41.52 17.42
N ASP A 439 -2.95 40.72 18.22
CA ASP A 439 -2.42 41.17 19.54
C ASP A 439 -1.14 41.97 19.43
N LYS A 440 -0.56 42.07 18.21
CA LYS A 440 0.73 42.73 17.95
C LYS A 440 0.62 43.68 16.78
N THR A 441 1.52 44.71 16.81
CA THR A 441 1.71 45.67 15.74
C THR A 441 3.14 45.60 15.24
N VAL A 442 3.35 45.58 13.91
CA VAL A 442 4.70 45.69 13.31
C VAL A 442 5.18 47.14 13.35
N THR A 443 6.29 47.35 13.98
CA THR A 443 6.94 48.69 14.11
C THR A 443 8.15 48.82 13.23
N GLY A 444 8.72 47.72 12.74
CA GLY A 444 9.89 47.73 11.85
C GLY A 444 10.29 46.31 11.43
N ALA A 445 11.41 46.24 10.74
CA ALA A 445 12.05 44.98 10.39
C ALA A 445 13.58 45.11 10.46
N ARG A 446 14.26 44.01 10.78
CA ARG A 446 15.71 43.92 10.83
C ARG A 446 16.21 42.72 10.01
N ASN A 447 17.41 42.88 9.43
CA ASN A 447 18.10 41.77 8.81
C ASN A 447 18.91 41.01 9.87
N VAL A 448 18.75 39.68 9.92
CA VAL A 448 19.50 38.79 10.80
C VAL A 448 20.47 37.97 9.95
N PRO A 449 21.79 37.95 10.26
CA PRO A 449 22.74 37.15 9.49
C PRO A 449 22.38 35.66 9.46
N GLY A 450 22.35 35.05 8.27
CA GLY A 450 22.02 33.65 8.07
C GLY A 450 20.52 33.32 8.04
N VAL A 451 19.66 34.32 8.01
CA VAL A 451 18.21 34.20 7.87
C VAL A 451 17.79 34.77 6.52
N ASN A 452 16.95 34.04 5.79
CA ASN A 452 16.43 34.53 4.52
C ASN A 452 15.25 35.47 4.75
N GLY A 453 15.43 36.74 4.38
CA GLY A 453 14.42 37.78 4.49
C GLY A 453 14.49 38.61 5.79
N PRO A 454 13.75 39.73 5.83
CA PRO A 454 13.71 40.62 6.99
C PRO A 454 12.87 39.99 8.12
N VAL A 455 13.35 40.09 9.34
CA VAL A 455 12.66 39.65 10.56
C VAL A 455 11.88 40.83 11.13
N GLU A 456 10.55 40.67 11.26
CA GLU A 456 9.66 41.70 11.82
C GLU A 456 9.97 42.02 13.28
N ILE A 457 9.89 43.31 13.62
CA ILE A 457 9.91 43.83 15.00
C ILE A 457 8.49 44.22 15.35
N THR A 458 7.99 43.76 16.46
CA THR A 458 6.61 44.00 16.89
C THR A 458 6.56 44.58 18.29
N ASP A 459 5.54 45.41 18.54
CA ASP A 459 5.09 45.85 19.86
C ASP A 459 3.80 45.15 20.26
N ASP A 460 3.54 45.13 21.58
CA ASP A 460 2.35 44.46 22.18
C ASP A 460 1.06 45.32 22.08
N ASP A 461 0.94 46.09 21.01
CA ASP A 461 -0.24 46.88 20.70
C ASP A 461 -1.18 46.15 19.77
N ALA A 462 -2.42 45.95 20.21
CA ALA A 462 -3.43 45.29 19.41
C ALA A 462 -3.84 46.08 18.17
N ARG A 463 -4.03 45.38 17.06
CA ARG A 463 -4.52 45.93 15.79
C ARG A 463 -5.82 45.25 15.36
N VAL A 464 -6.71 46.07 14.79
CA VAL A 464 -7.98 45.60 14.27
C VAL A 464 -8.12 45.96 12.79
N ARG A 465 -8.26 44.94 11.94
CA ARG A 465 -8.60 45.12 10.54
C ARG A 465 -10.10 44.84 10.33
N ARG A 466 -10.75 45.71 9.56
CA ARG A 466 -12.18 45.60 9.22
C ARG A 466 -12.33 45.65 7.72
N LEU A 467 -12.87 44.59 7.15
CA LEU A 467 -13.16 44.51 5.71
C LEU A 467 -14.66 44.35 5.51
N LEU A 468 -15.17 44.98 4.48
CA LEU A 468 -16.51 44.76 3.93
C LEU A 468 -16.35 44.13 2.56
N GLU A 469 -17.10 43.11 2.29
CA GLU A 469 -17.15 42.46 1.01
C GLU A 469 -18.56 42.36 0.45
N GLY A 470 -18.65 42.32 -0.86
CA GLY A 470 -19.90 42.10 -1.56
C GLY A 470 -19.65 41.61 -2.98
N GLY A 471 -20.66 41.03 -3.55
CA GLY A 471 -20.53 40.52 -4.91
C GLY A 471 -21.75 39.78 -5.38
N VAL A 472 -21.61 39.20 -6.55
CA VAL A 472 -22.62 38.35 -7.16
C VAL A 472 -21.96 37.16 -7.85
N ASP A 473 -22.54 36.00 -7.67
CA ASP A 473 -22.16 34.76 -8.37
C ASP A 473 -23.30 34.40 -9.33
N ILE A 474 -22.98 34.20 -10.60
CA ILE A 474 -23.93 33.87 -11.67
C ILE A 474 -23.45 32.55 -12.28
N GLU A 475 -24.28 31.54 -12.16
CA GLU A 475 -23.95 30.21 -12.67
C GLU A 475 -25.16 29.53 -13.33
N THR A 476 -24.88 28.63 -14.24
CA THR A 476 -25.88 27.73 -14.81
C THR A 476 -25.27 26.37 -15.13
N ASN A 477 -26.14 25.37 -15.27
CA ASN A 477 -25.78 24.04 -15.73
C ASN A 477 -26.74 23.64 -16.86
N LEU A 478 -26.21 23.69 -18.08
CA LEU A 478 -26.93 23.26 -19.29
C LEU A 478 -26.52 21.83 -19.58
N SER A 479 -27.44 20.88 -19.52
CA SER A 479 -27.11 19.49 -19.72
C SER A 479 -28.00 18.78 -20.70
N ARG A 480 -27.42 17.83 -21.45
CA ARG A 480 -28.14 16.98 -22.40
C ARG A 480 -27.60 15.56 -22.41
N VAL A 481 -28.50 14.59 -22.45
CA VAL A 481 -28.18 13.19 -22.60
C VAL A 481 -28.17 12.79 -24.07
N TYR A 482 -27.14 12.09 -24.51
CA TYR A 482 -27.00 11.53 -25.84
C TYR A 482 -26.89 10.02 -25.75
N SER A 483 -27.51 9.29 -26.71
CA SER A 483 -27.27 7.86 -26.88
C SER A 483 -26.02 7.66 -27.75
N ALA A 484 -25.13 6.79 -27.33
CA ALA A 484 -23.90 6.45 -28.08
C ALA A 484 -24.01 5.11 -28.82
N GLY A 485 -25.13 4.39 -28.67
CA GLY A 485 -25.41 3.14 -29.38
C GLY A 485 -24.38 2.02 -29.17
N GLY A 486 -23.66 1.99 -28.04
CA GLY A 486 -22.65 0.99 -27.74
C GLY A 486 -21.27 1.23 -28.38
N THR A 487 -21.09 2.31 -29.12
CA THR A 487 -19.78 2.66 -29.73
C THR A 487 -18.71 2.80 -28.64
N TRP A 488 -17.59 2.09 -28.77
CA TRP A 488 -16.50 2.00 -27.78
C TRP A 488 -16.97 1.51 -26.39
N GLY A 489 -18.06 0.74 -26.33
CA GLY A 489 -18.63 0.26 -25.07
C GLY A 489 -19.44 1.32 -24.32
N ILE A 490 -19.72 2.47 -24.93
CA ILE A 490 -20.50 3.58 -24.37
C ILE A 490 -21.94 3.49 -24.88
N ASP A 491 -22.89 3.34 -23.95
CA ASP A 491 -24.31 3.34 -24.24
C ASP A 491 -24.91 4.76 -24.26
N GLY A 492 -24.50 5.56 -23.29
CA GLY A 492 -25.02 6.92 -23.15
C GLY A 492 -23.98 7.90 -22.63
N MET A 493 -24.14 9.16 -22.99
CA MET A 493 -23.30 10.26 -22.56
C MET A 493 -24.17 11.41 -22.02
N LEU A 494 -23.79 11.94 -20.85
CA LEU A 494 -24.33 13.18 -20.30
C LEU A 494 -23.31 14.29 -20.54
N HIS A 495 -23.63 15.24 -21.42
CA HIS A 495 -22.84 16.45 -21.65
C HIS A 495 -23.40 17.57 -20.81
N SER A 496 -22.59 18.24 -20.00
CA SER A 496 -22.92 19.45 -19.28
C SER A 496 -21.98 20.60 -19.63
N ILE A 497 -22.51 21.79 -19.73
CA ILE A 497 -21.81 23.06 -19.93
C ILE A 497 -22.15 23.94 -18.74
N GLU A 498 -21.13 24.32 -17.98
CA GLU A 498 -21.25 25.00 -16.70
C GLU A 498 -20.49 26.35 -16.75
N PRO A 499 -21.09 27.43 -17.36
CA PRO A 499 -20.51 28.76 -17.28
C PRO A 499 -20.75 29.36 -15.90
N ARG A 500 -19.76 30.07 -15.40
CA ARG A 500 -19.81 30.80 -14.14
C ARG A 500 -19.10 32.13 -14.26
N VAL A 501 -19.71 33.18 -13.75
CA VAL A 501 -19.14 34.50 -13.61
C VAL A 501 -19.36 34.99 -12.18
N GLN A 502 -18.32 35.47 -11.55
CA GLN A 502 -18.37 35.99 -10.20
C GLN A 502 -17.72 37.39 -10.17
N TYR A 503 -18.44 38.36 -9.63
CA TYR A 503 -17.87 39.65 -9.23
C TYR A 503 -17.63 39.65 -7.72
N LEU A 504 -16.43 40.05 -7.29
CA LEU A 504 -16.05 40.18 -5.91
C LEU A 504 -15.48 41.58 -5.67
N TRP A 505 -16.01 42.26 -4.69
CA TRP A 505 -15.52 43.54 -4.19
C TRP A 505 -15.17 43.41 -2.71
N ILE A 506 -13.98 43.87 -2.34
CA ILE A 506 -13.48 43.93 -0.95
C ILE A 506 -12.86 45.31 -0.73
N ASN A 507 -13.24 45.94 0.37
CA ASN A 507 -12.65 47.19 0.81
C ASN A 507 -12.60 47.26 2.34
N GLY A 508 -11.70 48.04 2.90
CA GLY A 508 -11.65 48.17 4.36
C GLY A 508 -10.44 48.94 4.89
N TYR A 509 -10.38 48.95 6.22
CA TYR A 509 -9.45 49.77 7.00
C TYR A 509 -8.56 48.89 7.91
N GLY A 510 -7.45 49.47 8.43
CA GLY A 510 -6.56 48.82 9.38
C GLY A 510 -5.63 47.79 8.69
N LYS A 511 -5.20 48.02 7.46
CA LYS A 511 -4.36 47.13 6.68
C LYS A 511 -2.85 47.33 6.82
N THR A 512 -2.44 48.35 7.58
CA THR A 512 -1.02 48.71 7.72
C THR A 512 -0.47 48.23 9.04
N ASN A 513 0.80 47.92 9.06
CA ASN A 513 1.56 47.50 10.25
C ASN A 513 1.03 46.22 10.91
N LEU A 514 0.47 45.34 10.11
CA LEU A 514 -0.02 44.04 10.56
C LEU A 514 1.12 43.01 10.47
N PRO A 515 1.22 42.10 11.45
CA PRO A 515 2.08 40.91 11.31
C PRO A 515 1.66 40.07 10.13
N VAL A 516 2.64 39.56 9.37
CA VAL A 516 2.39 38.68 8.24
C VAL A 516 2.73 37.24 8.65
N TRP A 517 1.74 36.51 9.14
CA TRP A 517 1.88 35.10 9.47
C TRP A 517 1.37 34.18 8.36
N THR A 518 0.30 34.63 7.64
CA THR A 518 -0.24 33.93 6.47
C THR A 518 -0.63 34.96 5.40
N GLU A 519 0.09 34.98 4.28
CA GLU A 519 -0.11 35.99 3.23
C GLU A 519 -1.56 36.10 2.75
N GLY A 520 -2.22 34.98 2.50
CA GLY A 520 -3.59 34.94 2.00
C GLY A 520 -4.64 35.56 2.92
N LEU A 521 -4.39 35.62 4.25
CA LEU A 521 -5.29 36.25 5.19
C LEU A 521 -4.79 37.61 5.66
N ASP A 522 -3.48 37.76 5.92
CA ASP A 522 -2.94 38.97 6.53
C ASP A 522 -2.77 40.11 5.52
N GLN A 523 -2.59 39.77 4.24
CA GLN A 523 -2.37 40.73 3.15
C GLN A 523 -3.54 40.85 2.16
N ILE A 524 -4.79 40.83 2.61
CA ILE A 524 -5.97 40.99 1.74
C ILE A 524 -5.98 42.41 1.14
N PRO A 525 -5.80 42.59 -0.18
CA PRO A 525 -5.84 43.90 -0.82
C PRO A 525 -7.28 44.40 -0.93
N ASN A 526 -7.44 45.68 -1.25
CA ASN A 526 -8.72 46.18 -1.77
C ASN A 526 -8.94 45.57 -3.15
N THR A 527 -10.02 44.86 -3.31
CA THR A 527 -10.27 43.98 -4.45
C THR A 527 -11.48 44.42 -5.23
N SER A 528 -11.44 44.35 -6.55
CA SER A 528 -12.58 44.50 -7.44
C SER A 528 -12.32 43.61 -8.66
N LEU A 529 -12.71 42.34 -8.55
CA LEU A 529 -12.37 41.29 -9.51
C LEU A 529 -13.63 40.69 -10.16
N VAL A 530 -13.55 40.45 -11.45
CA VAL A 530 -14.46 39.57 -12.17
C VAL A 530 -13.71 38.28 -12.49
N SER A 531 -14.16 37.16 -11.92
CA SER A 531 -13.71 35.83 -12.32
C SER A 531 -14.74 35.20 -13.26
N PHE A 532 -14.25 34.53 -14.30
CA PHE A 532 -15.11 33.83 -15.25
C PHE A 532 -14.51 32.47 -15.56
N SER A 533 -15.40 31.49 -15.73
CA SER A 533 -15.00 30.15 -16.11
C SER A 533 -16.08 29.44 -16.93
N LEU A 534 -15.63 28.52 -17.78
CA LEU A 534 -16.48 27.64 -18.56
C LEU A 534 -15.99 26.22 -18.35
N THR A 535 -16.82 25.38 -17.76
CA THR A 535 -16.55 23.96 -17.63
C THR A 535 -17.44 23.17 -18.59
N ASN A 536 -16.80 22.37 -19.46
CA ASN A 536 -17.46 21.35 -20.27
C ASN A 536 -17.16 19.98 -19.66
N ARG A 537 -18.21 19.20 -19.41
CA ARG A 537 -18.08 17.88 -18.81
C ARG A 537 -18.89 16.85 -19.59
N ILE A 538 -18.27 15.74 -19.93
CA ILE A 538 -18.93 14.60 -20.54
C ILE A 538 -18.77 13.41 -19.60
N ARG A 539 -19.88 12.88 -19.10
CA ARG A 539 -19.93 11.64 -18.34
C ARG A 539 -20.48 10.55 -19.25
N ALA A 540 -19.80 9.42 -19.29
CA ALA A 540 -20.20 8.25 -20.06
C ALA A 540 -20.73 7.15 -19.14
N ARG A 541 -21.53 6.26 -19.68
CA ARG A 541 -21.96 5.02 -19.04
C ARG A 541 -21.85 3.84 -19.99
N THR A 542 -21.53 2.65 -19.46
CA THR A 542 -21.59 1.40 -20.22
C THR A 542 -23.04 0.96 -20.43
N ALA A 543 -23.25 0.06 -21.41
CA ALA A 543 -24.53 -0.63 -21.56
C ALA A 543 -24.84 -1.46 -20.31
N ALA A 544 -26.12 -1.53 -19.96
CA ALA A 544 -26.58 -2.42 -18.90
C ALA A 544 -26.38 -3.89 -19.33
N GLN A 545 -25.83 -4.70 -18.46
CA GLN A 545 -25.75 -6.14 -18.61
C GLN A 545 -26.67 -6.82 -17.59
N PRO A 546 -27.17 -8.04 -17.83
CA PRO A 546 -28.19 -8.67 -16.99
C PRO A 546 -27.85 -8.73 -15.49
N ASP A 547 -26.57 -8.87 -15.14
CA ASP A 547 -26.12 -9.06 -13.76
C ASP A 547 -25.13 -8.01 -13.27
N THR A 548 -24.97 -6.90 -14.01
CA THR A 548 -23.98 -5.86 -13.66
C THR A 548 -24.57 -4.48 -13.84
N GLU A 549 -24.46 -3.63 -12.80
CA GLU A 549 -24.87 -2.25 -12.93
C GLU A 549 -23.98 -1.49 -13.93
N PRO A 550 -24.54 -0.57 -14.74
CA PRO A 550 -23.79 0.24 -15.68
C PRO A 550 -22.73 1.07 -14.98
N VAL A 551 -21.47 0.92 -15.37
CA VAL A 551 -20.37 1.75 -14.88
C VAL A 551 -20.51 3.16 -15.46
N ARG A 552 -20.43 4.18 -14.60
CA ARG A 552 -20.45 5.59 -14.97
C ARG A 552 -19.09 6.21 -14.65
N TRP A 553 -18.54 6.98 -15.60
CA TRP A 553 -17.27 7.68 -15.40
C TRP A 553 -17.26 9.03 -16.11
N GLU A 554 -16.32 9.90 -15.71
CA GLU A 554 -16.07 11.16 -16.40
C GLU A 554 -15.15 10.88 -17.60
N LEU A 555 -15.70 11.00 -18.81
CA LEU A 555 -14.95 10.79 -20.05
C LEU A 555 -14.08 12.00 -20.39
N LEU A 556 -14.66 13.19 -20.24
CA LEU A 556 -13.98 14.47 -20.52
C LEU A 556 -14.42 15.52 -19.50
N ARG A 557 -13.46 16.26 -18.97
CA ARG A 557 -13.65 17.57 -18.34
C ARG A 557 -12.65 18.54 -18.94
N PHE A 558 -13.17 19.62 -19.50
CA PHE A 558 -12.36 20.76 -19.91
C PHE A 558 -12.90 22.00 -19.21
N ALA A 559 -12.05 22.64 -18.40
CA ALA A 559 -12.39 23.91 -17.74
C ALA A 559 -11.36 24.96 -18.14
N ALA A 560 -11.84 26.13 -18.49
CA ALA A 560 -10.98 27.28 -18.76
C ALA A 560 -11.61 28.53 -18.15
N GLY A 561 -10.77 29.47 -17.73
CA GLY A 561 -11.23 30.70 -17.13
C GLY A 561 -10.11 31.69 -16.87
N GLY A 562 -10.46 32.81 -16.27
CA GLY A 562 -9.51 33.87 -15.94
C GLY A 562 -10.09 34.89 -14.98
N LEU A 563 -9.29 35.88 -14.71
CA LEU A 563 -9.57 36.98 -13.81
C LEU A 563 -9.47 38.32 -14.61
N TYR A 564 -10.33 39.29 -14.28
CA TYR A 564 -10.21 40.66 -14.72
C TYR A 564 -10.25 41.57 -13.50
N ASP A 565 -9.17 42.34 -13.27
CA ASP A 565 -9.16 43.39 -12.24
C ASP A 565 -9.80 44.67 -12.76
N VAL A 566 -10.95 45.00 -12.17
CA VAL A 566 -11.73 46.19 -12.57
C VAL A 566 -11.02 47.49 -12.18
N ARG A 567 -10.18 47.49 -11.13
CA ARG A 567 -9.46 48.67 -10.71
C ARG A 567 -8.22 48.95 -11.55
N ALA A 568 -7.44 47.89 -11.79
CA ALA A 568 -6.28 48.00 -12.67
C ALA A 568 -6.64 48.05 -14.15
N GLN A 569 -7.90 47.68 -14.51
CA GLN A 569 -8.38 47.55 -15.88
C GLN A 569 -7.59 46.57 -16.73
N GLU A 570 -7.14 45.45 -16.11
CA GLU A 570 -6.31 44.47 -16.77
C GLU A 570 -6.75 43.04 -16.49
N PHE A 571 -6.42 42.14 -17.42
CA PHE A 571 -6.60 40.71 -17.22
C PHE A 571 -5.46 40.15 -16.38
N GLY A 572 -5.79 39.35 -15.39
CA GLY A 572 -4.84 38.51 -14.65
C GLY A 572 -4.51 37.21 -15.36
N SER A 573 -4.07 36.21 -14.60
CA SER A 573 -3.74 34.92 -15.17
C SER A 573 -4.97 34.15 -15.63
N ALA A 574 -4.84 33.46 -16.77
CA ALA A 574 -5.84 32.54 -17.30
C ALA A 574 -5.45 31.10 -16.95
N PHE A 575 -6.41 30.28 -16.62
CA PHE A 575 -6.20 28.88 -16.32
C PHE A 575 -6.91 27.96 -17.30
N GLY A 576 -6.36 26.76 -17.49
CA GLY A 576 -6.95 25.67 -18.23
C GLY A 576 -6.75 24.34 -17.51
N THR A 577 -7.77 23.52 -17.42
CA THR A 577 -7.71 22.16 -16.91
C THR A 577 -8.34 21.20 -17.91
N LEU A 578 -7.65 20.12 -18.24
CA LEU A 578 -8.15 19.04 -19.09
C LEU A 578 -8.05 17.72 -18.33
N ILE A 579 -9.16 16.97 -18.25
CA ILE A 579 -9.16 15.56 -17.84
C ILE A 579 -9.82 14.77 -18.97
N LEU A 580 -9.16 13.74 -19.46
CA LEU A 580 -9.64 12.87 -20.50
C LEU A 580 -9.45 11.41 -20.10
N GLN A 581 -10.55 10.67 -20.05
CA GLN A 581 -10.59 9.23 -19.75
C GLN A 581 -11.45 8.50 -20.80
N PRO A 582 -10.89 8.21 -21.99
CA PRO A 582 -11.65 7.61 -23.08
C PRO A 582 -12.17 6.19 -22.76
N SER A 583 -11.61 5.55 -21.76
CA SER A 583 -12.05 4.24 -21.30
C SER A 583 -11.93 4.11 -19.79
N VAL A 584 -12.79 3.30 -19.18
CA VAL A 584 -12.75 3.01 -17.75
C VAL A 584 -11.38 2.39 -17.39
N ASN A 585 -10.63 3.07 -16.53
CA ASN A 585 -9.36 2.59 -15.94
C ASN A 585 -8.22 2.21 -16.90
N ARG A 586 -8.31 2.51 -18.22
CA ARG A 586 -7.22 2.18 -19.16
C ARG A 586 -6.34 3.37 -19.53
N VAL A 587 -6.97 4.46 -19.90
CA VAL A 587 -6.24 5.67 -20.29
C VAL A 587 -6.77 6.83 -19.47
N ARG A 588 -5.86 7.56 -18.85
CA ARG A 588 -6.16 8.81 -18.16
C ARG A 588 -5.12 9.85 -18.54
N LEU A 589 -5.60 10.99 -18.97
CA LEU A 589 -4.81 12.19 -19.21
C LEU A 589 -5.36 13.31 -18.34
N ARG A 590 -4.49 13.99 -17.63
CA ARG A 590 -4.79 15.24 -16.94
C ARG A 590 -3.76 16.28 -17.34
N GLY A 591 -4.20 17.51 -17.56
CA GLY A 591 -3.33 18.66 -17.79
C GLY A 591 -3.90 19.89 -17.12
N ASP A 592 -3.04 20.67 -16.47
CA ASP A 592 -3.35 21.95 -15.85
C ASP A 592 -2.37 22.99 -16.38
N LEU A 593 -2.88 24.17 -16.72
CA LEU A 593 -2.12 25.31 -17.25
C LEU A 593 -2.52 26.58 -16.52
N LEU A 594 -1.55 27.37 -16.11
CA LEU A 594 -1.70 28.75 -15.67
C LEU A 594 -0.83 29.64 -16.55
N HIS A 595 -1.45 30.61 -17.20
CA HIS A 595 -0.79 31.52 -18.13
C HIS A 595 -1.03 32.96 -17.74
N SER A 596 0.04 33.71 -17.59
CA SER A 596 -0.04 35.16 -17.37
C SER A 596 -0.40 35.87 -18.67
N VAL A 597 -1.51 36.60 -18.66
CA VAL A 597 -1.96 37.38 -19.82
C VAL A 597 -1.10 38.66 -20.00
N GLN A 598 -0.38 39.07 -18.95
CA GLN A 598 0.43 40.29 -18.93
C GLN A 598 1.88 40.08 -19.40
N GLY A 599 2.16 39.06 -20.20
CA GLY A 599 3.44 38.93 -20.89
C GLY A 599 4.52 38.10 -20.20
N LYS A 600 4.24 37.51 -19.01
CA LYS A 600 5.15 36.56 -18.35
C LYS A 600 5.13 35.16 -18.95
N GLY A 601 4.15 34.86 -19.83
CA GLY A 601 4.00 33.56 -20.44
C GLY A 601 3.39 32.50 -19.52
N VAL A 602 3.84 31.25 -19.67
CA VAL A 602 3.35 30.13 -18.84
C VAL A 602 3.96 30.22 -17.45
N GLU A 603 3.13 30.37 -16.43
CA GLU A 603 3.53 30.40 -15.02
C GLU A 603 3.61 28.99 -14.41
N LEU A 604 2.66 28.14 -14.79
CA LEU A 604 2.61 26.76 -14.34
C LEU A 604 2.01 25.87 -15.44
N ALA A 605 2.63 24.73 -15.68
CA ALA A 605 2.07 23.68 -16.51
C ALA A 605 2.29 22.31 -15.84
N SER A 606 1.24 21.51 -15.81
CA SER A 606 1.38 20.12 -15.36
C SER A 606 0.61 19.19 -16.29
N SER A 607 1.14 17.99 -16.50
CA SER A 607 0.41 16.92 -17.17
C SER A 607 0.73 15.57 -16.57
N ASP A 608 -0.27 14.72 -16.48
CA ASP A 608 -0.15 13.32 -16.09
C ASP A 608 -0.85 12.46 -17.13
N ILE A 609 -0.13 11.52 -17.70
CA ILE A 609 -0.65 10.54 -18.64
C ILE A 609 -0.41 9.16 -18.03
N SER A 610 -1.44 8.35 -17.92
CA SER A 610 -1.31 6.95 -17.52
C SER A 610 -2.09 6.06 -18.50
N VAL A 611 -1.47 4.97 -18.90
CA VAL A 611 -2.01 4.00 -19.86
C VAL A 611 -1.80 2.59 -19.32
N LYS A 612 -2.90 1.83 -19.15
CA LYS A 612 -2.87 0.38 -18.93
C LYS A 612 -3.05 -0.34 -20.22
N LEU A 613 -2.15 -1.25 -20.54
CA LEU A 613 -2.11 -1.96 -21.80
C LEU A 613 -2.94 -3.26 -21.82
N ASP A 614 -3.59 -3.61 -20.69
CA ASP A 614 -4.51 -4.75 -20.59
C ASP A 614 -5.62 -4.70 -21.67
N PRO A 615 -6.04 -5.84 -22.25
CA PRO A 615 -5.61 -7.22 -21.99
C PRO A 615 -4.44 -7.70 -22.84
N LEU A 616 -3.81 -6.85 -23.64
CA LEU A 616 -2.72 -7.24 -24.57
C LEU A 616 -1.45 -7.63 -23.81
N LEU A 617 -1.11 -6.85 -22.79
CA LEU A 617 0.00 -7.05 -21.88
C LEU A 617 -0.38 -6.48 -20.53
N PRO A 618 -0.23 -7.21 -19.41
CA PRO A 618 -0.44 -6.67 -18.06
C PRO A 618 0.68 -5.69 -17.72
N ALA A 619 0.59 -4.51 -18.31
CA ALA A 619 1.57 -3.44 -18.20
C ALA A 619 0.87 -2.07 -18.06
N SER A 620 1.57 -1.14 -17.42
CA SER A 620 1.19 0.25 -17.36
C SER A 620 2.36 1.17 -17.63
N VAL A 621 2.06 2.28 -18.29
CA VAL A 621 2.99 3.38 -18.54
C VAL A 621 2.42 4.65 -17.96
N SER A 622 3.24 5.43 -17.28
CA SER A 622 2.88 6.77 -16.81
C SER A 622 3.94 7.78 -17.19
N VAL A 623 3.51 8.98 -17.53
CA VAL A 623 4.38 10.13 -17.81
C VAL A 623 3.79 11.33 -17.09
N GLY A 624 4.58 11.98 -16.26
CA GLY A 624 4.25 13.21 -15.58
C GLY A 624 5.18 14.34 -16.04
N TYR A 625 4.62 15.51 -16.26
CA TYR A 625 5.36 16.74 -16.53
C TYR A 625 4.98 17.82 -15.53
N ARG A 626 5.95 18.54 -15.02
CA ARG A 626 5.75 19.67 -14.10
C ARG A 626 6.65 20.82 -14.49
N TYR A 627 6.04 21.97 -14.72
CA TYR A 627 6.72 23.23 -14.98
C TYR A 627 6.20 24.30 -14.04
N SER A 628 7.08 25.09 -13.45
CA SER A 628 6.75 26.29 -12.69
C SER A 628 7.85 27.31 -12.87
N ASP A 629 7.50 28.47 -13.39
CA ASP A 629 8.42 29.61 -13.55
C ASP A 629 8.81 30.19 -12.18
N VAL A 630 7.82 30.33 -11.30
CA VAL A 630 8.02 30.90 -9.95
C VAL A 630 8.93 30.04 -9.07
N SER A 631 8.79 28.72 -9.16
CA SER A 631 9.57 27.76 -8.35
C SER A 631 10.76 27.18 -9.08
N ASP A 632 11.07 27.66 -10.27
CA ASP A 632 12.20 27.22 -11.11
C ASP A 632 12.18 25.71 -11.40
N ILE A 633 11.00 25.12 -11.57
CA ILE A 633 10.80 23.68 -11.79
C ILE A 633 10.58 23.40 -13.28
N ASN A 634 11.33 22.42 -13.81
CA ASN A 634 11.05 21.83 -15.13
C ASN A 634 11.39 20.34 -15.05
N PHE A 635 10.38 19.50 -14.81
CA PHE A 635 10.57 18.14 -14.34
C PHE A 635 9.72 17.14 -15.11
N ILE A 636 10.31 16.02 -15.50
CA ILE A 636 9.64 14.90 -16.16
C ILE A 636 9.80 13.66 -15.29
N SER A 637 8.68 12.99 -15.00
CA SER A 637 8.68 11.67 -14.37
C SER A 637 8.11 10.64 -15.33
N THR A 638 8.73 9.46 -15.43
CA THR A 638 8.20 8.34 -16.19
C THR A 638 8.12 7.11 -15.30
N GLY A 639 7.06 6.33 -15.48
CA GLY A 639 6.85 5.08 -14.79
C GLY A 639 6.46 3.98 -15.80
N PHE A 640 7.02 2.81 -15.62
CA PHE A 640 6.69 1.61 -16.38
C PHE A 640 6.58 0.43 -15.41
N THR A 641 5.48 -0.33 -15.50
CA THR A 641 5.34 -1.60 -14.80
C THR A 641 4.83 -2.64 -15.80
N ALA A 642 5.38 -3.85 -15.76
CA ALA A 642 4.90 -4.94 -16.60
C ALA A 642 5.05 -6.29 -15.89
N GLU A 643 4.01 -7.11 -15.96
CA GLU A 643 4.08 -8.53 -15.65
C GLU A 643 4.36 -9.30 -16.95
N LEU A 644 5.64 -9.54 -17.23
CA LEU A 644 6.07 -10.17 -18.48
C LEU A 644 5.71 -11.66 -18.53
N SER A 645 5.58 -12.28 -17.36
CA SER A 645 5.09 -13.64 -17.18
C SER A 645 4.61 -13.83 -15.74
N ARG A 646 3.97 -14.96 -15.44
CA ARG A 646 3.65 -15.33 -14.04
C ARG A 646 4.89 -15.40 -13.14
N TYR A 647 6.08 -15.51 -13.72
CA TYR A 647 7.35 -15.62 -12.99
C TYR A 647 8.14 -14.34 -12.94
N PHE A 648 7.88 -13.38 -13.82
CA PHE A 648 8.73 -12.20 -13.94
C PHE A 648 7.93 -10.92 -14.13
N ALA A 649 8.17 -9.97 -13.24
CA ALA A 649 7.67 -8.61 -13.34
C ALA A 649 8.81 -7.59 -13.31
N VAL A 650 8.65 -6.50 -14.03
CA VAL A 650 9.62 -5.40 -14.08
C VAL A 650 8.94 -4.07 -13.77
N ARG A 651 9.64 -3.21 -13.04
CA ARG A 651 9.22 -1.83 -12.73
C ARG A 651 10.36 -0.89 -12.97
N ASN A 652 10.07 0.22 -13.63
CA ASN A 652 11.06 1.27 -13.86
C ASN A 652 10.40 2.63 -13.54
N ILE A 653 11.13 3.51 -12.86
CA ILE A 653 10.74 4.89 -12.56
C ILE A 653 11.95 5.76 -12.86
N ASN A 654 11.76 6.79 -13.68
CA ASN A 654 12.78 7.77 -13.95
C ASN A 654 12.26 9.16 -13.65
N ASN A 655 13.12 9.97 -13.04
CA ASN A 655 12.88 11.34 -12.69
C ASN A 655 13.98 12.20 -13.35
N PHE A 656 13.56 13.04 -14.26
CA PHE A 656 14.46 13.84 -15.10
C PHE A 656 14.21 15.33 -14.88
N ASP A 657 15.24 16.07 -14.54
CA ASP A 657 15.22 17.53 -14.55
C ASP A 657 15.56 18.04 -15.95
N ALA A 658 14.55 18.53 -16.66
CA ALA A 658 14.69 19.00 -18.04
C ALA A 658 15.48 20.33 -18.13
N ARG A 659 15.66 21.05 -17.03
CA ARG A 659 16.47 22.29 -17.02
C ARG A 659 17.96 21.98 -16.99
N SER A 660 18.38 21.13 -16.06
CA SER A 660 19.78 20.71 -15.97
C SER A 660 20.17 19.64 -16.99
N GLY A 661 19.19 19.01 -17.65
CA GLY A 661 19.41 17.91 -18.59
C GLY A 661 19.87 16.60 -17.93
N ARG A 662 19.54 16.39 -16.65
CA ARG A 662 20.06 15.26 -15.85
C ARG A 662 18.96 14.40 -15.25
N PHE A 663 19.25 13.13 -15.10
CA PHE A 663 18.42 12.23 -14.31
C PHE A 663 18.65 12.46 -12.81
N VAL A 664 17.63 12.94 -12.12
CA VAL A 664 17.68 13.11 -10.64
C VAL A 664 17.71 11.74 -9.97
N GLU A 665 16.91 10.82 -10.45
CA GLU A 665 16.84 9.43 -9.97
C GLU A 665 16.30 8.53 -11.07
N SER A 666 16.90 7.35 -11.21
CA SER A 666 16.40 6.24 -12.01
C SER A 666 16.35 4.99 -11.15
N ARG A 667 15.19 4.32 -11.12
CA ARG A 667 14.97 3.05 -10.42
C ARG A 667 14.57 1.97 -11.40
N LEU A 668 15.21 0.83 -11.30
CA LEU A 668 14.84 -0.37 -12.02
C LEU A 668 14.72 -1.52 -11.04
N ALA A 669 13.55 -2.16 -10.97
CA ALA A 669 13.33 -3.32 -10.14
C ALA A 669 12.80 -4.49 -10.98
N GLY A 670 13.33 -5.68 -10.71
CA GLY A 670 12.88 -6.95 -11.24
C GLY A 670 12.42 -7.88 -10.13
N ASP A 671 11.22 -8.42 -10.26
CA ASP A 671 10.69 -9.45 -9.37
C ASP A 671 10.71 -10.79 -10.10
N ILE A 672 11.42 -11.78 -9.56
CA ILE A 672 11.39 -13.15 -10.01
C ILE A 672 10.60 -13.95 -9.00
N ARG A 673 9.49 -14.57 -9.43
CA ARG A 673 8.53 -15.27 -8.56
C ARG A 673 8.38 -16.71 -8.99
N PHE A 674 8.53 -17.62 -8.05
CA PHE A 674 8.21 -19.03 -8.23
C PHE A 674 7.11 -19.45 -7.25
N GLN A 675 6.74 -20.73 -7.27
CA GLN A 675 5.67 -21.25 -6.42
C GLN A 675 5.99 -21.02 -4.93
N CYS A 676 7.24 -21.23 -4.51
CA CYS A 676 7.62 -21.22 -3.09
C CYS A 676 8.62 -20.11 -2.70
N TRP A 677 9.03 -19.23 -3.62
CA TRP A 677 9.96 -18.13 -3.32
C TRP A 677 9.87 -16.99 -4.35
N ALA A 678 10.34 -15.82 -3.93
CA ALA A 678 10.51 -14.67 -4.81
C ALA A 678 11.80 -13.93 -4.48
N ILE A 679 12.45 -13.41 -5.51
CA ILE A 679 13.59 -12.49 -5.38
C ILE A 679 13.22 -11.17 -6.04
N THR A 680 13.45 -10.07 -5.32
CA THR A 680 13.42 -8.72 -5.86
C THR A 680 14.85 -8.20 -5.95
N VAL A 681 15.23 -7.72 -7.12
CA VAL A 681 16.49 -7.00 -7.34
C VAL A 681 16.12 -5.58 -7.72
N GLU A 682 16.65 -4.60 -7.01
CA GLU A 682 16.45 -3.18 -7.28
C GLU A 682 17.78 -2.49 -7.50
N TYR A 683 17.89 -1.75 -8.59
CA TYR A 683 18.97 -0.82 -8.86
C TYR A 683 18.46 0.61 -8.85
N VAL A 684 19.12 1.48 -8.11
CA VAL A 684 18.79 2.89 -8.00
C VAL A 684 20.03 3.72 -8.32
N HIS A 685 19.95 4.51 -9.38
CA HIS A 685 20.92 5.52 -9.73
C HIS A 685 20.46 6.91 -9.27
N ARG A 686 21.32 7.65 -8.56
CA ARG A 686 21.06 9.01 -8.08
C ARG A 686 22.19 9.92 -8.53
N GLU A 687 21.88 10.88 -9.40
CA GLU A 687 22.86 11.80 -9.97
C GLU A 687 23.68 12.53 -8.90
N GLY A 688 25.00 12.42 -9.04
CA GLY A 688 25.95 13.09 -8.16
C GLY A 688 25.99 12.61 -6.70
N ARG A 689 25.33 11.48 -6.40
CA ARG A 689 25.24 10.94 -5.04
C ARG A 689 25.69 9.51 -4.89
N GLU A 690 24.92 8.57 -5.39
CA GLU A 690 25.21 7.14 -5.23
C GLU A 690 24.48 6.26 -6.23
N ASP A 691 25.10 5.14 -6.53
CA ASP A 691 24.49 3.95 -7.10
C ASP A 691 24.22 2.96 -5.97
N GLU A 692 23.04 2.39 -5.97
CA GLU A 692 22.61 1.42 -4.96
C GLU A 692 22.00 0.19 -5.65
N ILE A 693 22.44 -1.00 -5.27
CA ILE A 693 21.79 -2.25 -5.64
C ILE A 693 21.34 -2.97 -4.37
N SER A 694 20.10 -3.42 -4.35
CA SER A 694 19.52 -4.14 -3.22
C SER A 694 18.88 -5.45 -3.65
N PHE A 695 18.89 -6.43 -2.74
CA PHE A 695 18.35 -7.75 -2.93
C PHE A 695 17.39 -8.08 -1.79
N GLY A 696 16.19 -8.48 -2.13
CA GLY A 696 15.20 -9.01 -1.20
C GLY A 696 14.85 -10.45 -1.57
N LEU A 697 14.99 -11.37 -0.64
CA LEU A 697 14.50 -12.74 -0.75
C LEU A 697 13.22 -12.87 0.07
N ASN A 698 12.23 -13.56 -0.49
CA ASN A 698 10.99 -13.90 0.19
C ASN A 698 10.69 -15.38 -0.03
N LEU A 699 10.49 -16.15 1.03
CA LEU A 699 10.07 -17.54 0.96
C LEU A 699 8.61 -17.65 1.34
N LEU A 700 7.82 -18.36 0.54
CA LEU A 700 6.40 -18.58 0.80
C LEU A 700 6.22 -19.33 2.12
N GLY A 701 5.33 -18.83 2.97
CA GLY A 701 5.02 -19.46 4.26
C GLY A 701 6.08 -19.32 5.35
N VAL A 702 7.20 -18.64 5.06
CA VAL A 702 8.24 -18.34 6.04
C VAL A 702 8.35 -16.81 6.12
N GLY A 703 7.80 -16.20 7.18
CA GLY A 703 7.90 -14.75 7.40
C GLY A 703 6.87 -13.91 6.63
N GLY A 704 5.60 -14.03 6.95
CA GLY A 704 4.52 -13.13 6.51
C GLY A 704 4.05 -13.31 5.06
N PRO A 705 2.87 -12.78 4.73
CA PRO A 705 2.32 -12.90 3.36
C PRO A 705 3.21 -12.16 2.36
N PHE A 706 3.29 -12.67 1.12
CA PHE A 706 3.92 -12.03 -0.03
C PHE A 706 3.36 -10.60 -0.25
N ARG A 707 3.74 -9.66 0.58
CA ARG A 707 3.63 -8.25 0.23
C ARG A 707 4.93 -7.84 -0.43
N THR A 708 4.91 -7.73 -1.73
CA THR A 708 5.93 -7.11 -2.59
C THR A 708 6.07 -5.61 -2.26
N SER A 709 6.31 -5.26 -1.02
CA SER A 709 6.43 -3.86 -0.60
C SER A 709 7.73 -3.61 0.13
N VAL A 710 8.82 -4.10 -0.44
CA VAL A 710 10.13 -3.65 -0.04
C VAL A 710 10.60 -2.61 -1.05
N GLY A 711 10.55 -1.35 -0.67
CA GLY A 711 11.09 -0.21 -1.41
C GLY A 711 10.16 0.44 -2.42
N LEU A 712 9.45 -0.27 -3.28
CA LEU A 712 8.59 0.30 -4.33
C LEU A 712 7.08 0.18 -4.06
N GLY A 713 6.65 -0.65 -3.13
CA GLY A 713 5.22 -0.88 -2.82
C GLY A 713 4.48 0.28 -2.17
N ALA A 714 5.15 1.39 -1.98
CA ALA A 714 4.54 2.58 -1.43
C ALA A 714 4.13 3.61 -2.50
N LEU A 715 4.23 3.26 -3.78
CA LEU A 715 3.64 4.02 -4.88
C LEU A 715 2.24 3.54 -5.26
N GLU A 716 1.78 2.41 -4.74
CA GLU A 716 0.35 2.08 -4.79
C GLU A 716 -0.33 2.89 -3.68
N GLY A 717 -1.00 3.91 -4.15
CA GLY A 717 -1.63 4.97 -3.45
C GLY A 717 -2.40 4.57 -2.23
N SER A 718 -2.37 5.42 -1.29
CA SER A 718 -3.53 5.95 -0.60
C SER A 718 -4.58 6.40 -1.64
N GLY A 719 -5.16 5.45 -2.33
CA GLY A 719 -6.25 5.56 -3.27
C GLY A 719 -7.26 4.51 -2.91
N GLU A 720 -8.27 4.93 -2.17
CA GLU A 720 -9.60 4.34 -2.07
C GLU A 720 -9.68 2.92 -1.46
N ARG A 721 -10.03 2.90 -0.18
CA ARG A 721 -11.13 2.10 0.34
C ARG A 721 -12.08 2.99 1.11
#